data_e5e8eb861a7d0cd1aedf4b23244cb214
#
_entry.id   e5e8eb861a7d0cd1aedf4b23244cb214
#
_cell.length_a   1.000
_cell.length_b   1.000
_cell.length_c   1.000
_cell.angle_alpha   90.00
_cell.angle_beta   90.00
_cell.angle_gamma   90.00
#
_symmetry.space_group_name_H-M   'P 1'
#
loop_
_entity.id
_entity.type
_entity.pdbx_description
1 polymer ?
#
loop_
_entity_poly.entity_id
_entity_poly.type
_entity_poly.pdbx_seq_one_letter_code
_entity_poly.pdbx_strand_id
1 'polypeptide(L)'
;MNTVFQPRPLAAVVALLCAAGAFAQDLPTVTIRGAAGEEGLALDRQNTTASRLDISAFDLPASADSLSAATIAARGDLLLKDAVTRSTGLTDSSSPGSGISYSARGFNGNNAIAMLENGQRLLVGSSTATYPADPWGYETIDVLRGPGSVIHGSGATGAVINAVRKAPRRASSLEILGGIGGGESVRAGIGATGALGEQGAFRIDAYAGRSDGFIDRGESRHGKILTSMTTTLAPGVTLYAQLDHAEQEPIRYFGTPLVNGGLAERLRDQNYNAGDAVLRFVDDKAVARLHWQAAPNLEISNELAYFTSRRDWRNIESYAYDAMRDVVERSDYIGIRHDQEQTANRLEARWKTGANQVVAGWEASTINFRHINNSPYGGASTVAPTGFDPGSFWDTPDPFRPNFATDTTTHAFYLEDAYRVNERLLLTAGARHDRYQIGRRNLLADSGHFGTTLRANSVRVGASWKLAPDTSLYGQVSTGSDPVTSLLSMTLANSRFKLTDARQVEAGVKQVLAGGRAEWTAALYRIRKVDIITRDPDNPALSRQGGAQTSRGAEVSASVSLAPGWRMDANLAYTDAEFDALLEAGNVSRAGNRPADVPKVSSNLWLTHRAGDWRTSAGLRYVGERFISNANTQALPAYTTLDASLGWALSRNVQLQLNVRNLTDKLYAITSYGSSQYLLGDERHAELTVHWRY
;
A
#
# COMPACT_ATOMS: atom_id res chain seq x y z
N MET A 1 12.27 2.71 -32.85
CA MET A 1 11.16 3.35 -33.60
C MET A 1 10.42 4.26 -32.65
N ASN A 2 10.57 5.57 -32.86
CA ASN A 2 9.97 6.60 -32.01
C ASN A 2 8.45 6.56 -32.14
N THR A 3 7.74 6.07 -31.13
CA THR A 3 6.29 6.26 -31.02
C THR A 3 6.03 7.62 -30.34
N VAL A 4 5.71 8.58 -31.17
CA VAL A 4 5.21 9.91 -30.77
C VAL A 4 3.91 9.73 -29.97
N PHE A 5 3.88 10.32 -28.77
CA PHE A 5 2.73 10.45 -27.92
C PHE A 5 1.58 11.10 -28.68
N GLN A 6 0.52 10.35 -28.98
CA GLN A 6 -0.71 10.94 -29.47
C GLN A 6 -1.69 11.15 -28.28
N PRO A 7 -1.96 12.39 -27.89
CA PRO A 7 -2.95 12.68 -26.84
C PRO A 7 -4.35 12.47 -27.42
N ARG A 8 -5.00 11.41 -26.99
CA ARG A 8 -6.45 11.18 -27.26
C ARG A 8 -7.26 11.72 -26.09
N PRO A 9 -8.52 11.94 -26.20
CA PRO A 9 -9.43 13.05 -25.93
C PRO A 9 -9.37 13.74 -24.54
N LEU A 10 -8.36 13.52 -23.72
CA LEU A 10 -8.19 14.24 -22.42
C LEU A 10 -7.96 15.75 -22.62
N ALA A 11 -7.37 16.18 -23.74
CA ALA A 11 -7.14 17.59 -24.02
C ALA A 11 -8.43 18.41 -24.18
N ALA A 12 -9.54 17.79 -24.58
CA ALA A 12 -10.83 18.46 -24.73
C ALA A 12 -11.52 18.72 -23.38
N VAL A 13 -11.27 17.88 -22.35
CA VAL A 13 -11.86 18.05 -21.02
C VAL A 13 -11.12 19.14 -20.23
N VAL A 14 -9.80 19.26 -20.40
CA VAL A 14 -8.99 20.31 -19.77
C VAL A 14 -9.32 21.70 -20.31
N ALA A 15 -9.61 21.83 -21.61
CA ALA A 15 -9.95 23.10 -22.24
C ALA A 15 -11.34 23.64 -21.80
N LEU A 16 -12.29 22.76 -21.42
CA LEU A 16 -13.61 23.19 -20.94
C LEU A 16 -13.62 23.71 -19.48
N LEU A 17 -12.59 23.36 -18.69
CA LEU A 17 -12.50 23.73 -17.26
C LEU A 17 -11.87 25.13 -17.02
N CYS A 18 -11.19 25.70 -18.02
CA CYS A 18 -10.49 26.97 -17.87
C CYS A 18 -11.32 28.24 -18.13
N ALA A 19 -12.62 28.14 -18.48
CA ALA A 19 -13.43 29.27 -18.97
C ALA A 19 -14.43 29.89 -17.99
N ALA A 20 -14.45 29.54 -16.69
CA ALA A 20 -15.42 30.07 -15.72
C ALA A 20 -14.75 31.05 -14.72
N GLY A 21 -15.02 32.32 -14.89
CA GLY A 21 -14.62 33.44 -14.02
C GLY A 21 -15.45 33.53 -12.74
N ALA A 22 -14.84 34.16 -11.74
CA ALA A 22 -15.16 34.20 -10.32
C ALA A 22 -16.42 34.98 -9.90
N PHE A 23 -17.18 34.42 -8.94
CA PHE A 23 -17.90 35.11 -7.88
C PHE A 23 -18.10 34.17 -6.67
N ALA A 24 -17.77 34.64 -5.47
CA ALA A 24 -17.80 33.85 -4.25
C ALA A 24 -19.04 34.13 -3.39
N GLN A 25 -19.71 33.07 -2.95
CA GLN A 25 -20.59 33.04 -1.78
C GLN A 25 -20.42 31.75 -1.01
N ASP A 26 -20.43 31.84 0.34
CA ASP A 26 -20.19 30.70 1.25
C ASP A 26 -21.37 29.73 1.24
N LEU A 27 -21.10 28.47 0.99
CA LEU A 27 -22.00 27.34 1.11
C LEU A 27 -21.55 26.40 2.24
N PRO A 28 -22.50 25.67 2.90
CA PRO A 28 -22.11 24.75 3.97
C PRO A 28 -21.16 23.67 3.45
N THR A 29 -19.98 23.67 3.98
CA THR A 29 -18.90 22.77 3.62
C THR A 29 -19.19 21.38 4.15
N VAL A 30 -19.25 20.38 3.28
CA VAL A 30 -18.99 18.99 3.69
C VAL A 30 -17.53 18.96 4.12
N THR A 31 -17.33 19.06 5.43
CA THR A 31 -16.01 19.18 6.01
C THR A 31 -15.37 17.80 6.06
N ILE A 32 -14.70 17.40 4.98
CA ILE A 32 -13.55 16.51 5.14
C ILE A 32 -12.48 17.40 5.76
N ARG A 33 -12.40 17.40 7.09
CA ARG A 33 -11.41 18.18 7.85
C ARG A 33 -10.06 17.52 7.70
N GLY A 34 -9.35 17.84 6.63
CA GLY A 34 -7.91 17.74 6.55
C GLY A 34 -7.35 19.14 6.66
N ALA A 35 -6.97 19.59 7.83
CA ALA A 35 -6.15 20.79 7.96
C ALA A 35 -4.75 20.43 7.48
N ALA A 36 -4.36 20.94 6.31
CA ALA A 36 -2.98 20.84 5.84
C ALA A 36 -2.06 21.51 6.88
N GLY A 37 -1.09 20.75 7.43
CA GLY A 37 0.01 21.32 8.19
C GLY A 37 0.24 20.84 9.61
N GLU A 38 -0.58 19.95 10.17
CA GLU A 38 -0.31 19.45 11.51
C GLU A 38 0.49 18.16 11.49
N GLU A 39 1.66 18.20 12.09
CA GLU A 39 2.51 17.05 12.37
C GLU A 39 2.04 16.42 13.68
N GLY A 40 1.94 15.10 13.76
CA GLY A 40 1.45 14.38 14.91
C GLY A 40 0.93 13.00 14.55
N LEU A 41 0.38 12.29 15.54
CA LEU A 41 -0.34 11.06 15.32
C LEU A 41 -1.78 11.33 14.84
N ALA A 42 -2.22 12.59 14.89
CA ALA A 42 -3.55 13.05 14.48
C ALA A 42 -4.69 12.27 15.18
N LEU A 43 -4.54 12.04 16.49
CA LEU A 43 -5.50 11.24 17.28
C LEU A 43 -6.88 11.90 17.39
N ASP A 44 -6.97 13.22 17.25
CA ASP A 44 -8.22 13.98 17.24
C ASP A 44 -9.02 13.84 15.92
N ARG A 45 -8.41 13.30 14.87
CA ARG A 45 -9.01 13.17 13.55
C ARG A 45 -9.68 11.83 13.34
N GLN A 46 -10.62 11.82 12.40
CA GLN A 46 -11.21 10.57 11.91
C GLN A 46 -10.21 9.81 11.05
N ASN A 47 -10.20 8.47 11.22
CA ASN A 47 -9.51 7.58 10.32
C ASN A 47 -10.55 6.71 9.59
N THR A 48 -10.93 7.12 8.38
CA THR A 48 -11.97 6.45 7.57
C THR A 48 -11.53 5.08 7.05
N THR A 49 -10.24 4.76 7.15
CA THR A 49 -9.68 3.44 6.85
C THR A 49 -9.95 2.44 7.97
N ALA A 50 -9.95 2.91 9.20
CA ALA A 50 -10.14 2.06 10.37
C ALA A 50 -11.61 1.91 10.82
N SER A 51 -12.49 2.83 10.42
CA SER A 51 -13.95 2.74 10.62
C SER A 51 -14.67 3.64 9.62
N ARG A 52 -15.87 3.26 9.21
CA ARG A 52 -16.77 4.12 8.43
C ARG A 52 -17.64 5.04 9.30
N LEU A 53 -17.55 4.86 10.62
CA LEU A 53 -18.23 5.70 11.60
C LEU A 53 -17.48 7.02 11.78
N ASP A 54 -18.21 8.05 12.18
CA ASP A 54 -17.69 9.40 12.42
C ASP A 54 -17.08 9.51 13.84
N ILE A 55 -16.01 8.76 14.07
CA ILE A 55 -15.30 8.72 15.37
C ILE A 55 -13.82 9.04 15.17
N SER A 56 -13.23 9.74 16.16
CA SER A 56 -11.82 10.10 16.13
C SER A 56 -10.92 8.87 16.30
N ALA A 57 -9.69 8.96 15.82
CA ALA A 57 -8.69 7.93 16.07
C ALA A 57 -8.45 7.71 17.57
N PHE A 58 -8.62 8.74 18.40
CA PHE A 58 -8.53 8.67 19.87
C PHE A 58 -9.63 7.79 20.49
N ASP A 59 -10.87 7.91 19.99
CA ASP A 59 -12.02 7.15 20.47
C ASP A 59 -12.15 5.76 19.83
N LEU A 60 -11.46 5.52 18.72
CA LEU A 60 -11.54 4.27 17.97
C LEU A 60 -10.83 3.12 18.71
N PRO A 61 -11.47 1.96 18.98
CA PRO A 61 -10.82 0.81 19.61
C PRO A 61 -9.99 0.00 18.60
N ALA A 62 -8.99 0.61 17.95
CA ALA A 62 -8.10 -0.03 17.00
C ALA A 62 -6.76 0.72 16.88
N SER A 63 -5.71 0.03 16.44
CA SER A 63 -4.42 0.63 16.11
C SER A 63 -4.45 1.15 14.67
N ALA A 64 -4.35 2.46 14.52
CA ALA A 64 -4.29 3.11 13.21
C ALA A 64 -3.28 4.25 13.22
N ASP A 65 -2.57 4.42 12.09
CA ASP A 65 -1.67 5.55 11.84
C ASP A 65 -2.23 6.38 10.68
N SER A 66 -1.93 7.67 10.66
CA SER A 66 -2.21 8.56 9.54
C SER A 66 -0.99 9.43 9.28
N LEU A 67 -0.37 9.27 8.11
CA LEU A 67 0.81 10.03 7.68
C LEU A 67 0.36 11.17 6.78
N SER A 68 0.53 12.41 7.21
CA SER A 68 0.16 13.58 6.41
C SER A 68 1.13 13.82 5.25
N ALA A 69 0.64 14.44 4.16
CA ALA A 69 1.48 14.89 3.05
C ALA A 69 2.63 15.80 3.52
N ALA A 70 2.40 16.62 4.54
CA ALA A 70 3.44 17.47 5.11
C ALA A 70 4.55 16.66 5.80
N THR A 71 4.18 15.62 6.54
CA THR A 71 5.15 14.70 7.17
C THR A 71 5.95 13.93 6.12
N ILE A 72 5.29 13.41 5.09
CA ILE A 72 5.90 12.66 3.98
C ILE A 72 6.92 13.55 3.24
N ALA A 73 6.50 14.77 2.86
CA ALA A 73 7.37 15.73 2.18
C ALA A 73 8.56 16.13 3.06
N ALA A 74 8.34 16.36 4.36
CA ALA A 74 9.36 16.75 5.31
C ALA A 74 10.45 15.70 5.53
N ARG A 75 10.10 14.42 5.40
CA ARG A 75 11.03 13.28 5.49
C ARG A 75 11.73 12.98 4.17
N GLY A 76 11.26 13.59 3.07
CA GLY A 76 11.79 13.34 1.73
C GLY A 76 11.45 11.96 1.17
N ASP A 77 10.31 11.39 1.57
CA ASP A 77 9.85 10.12 1.03
C ASP A 77 9.43 10.31 -0.44
N LEU A 78 10.09 9.59 -1.35
CA LEU A 78 9.91 9.75 -2.79
C LEU A 78 8.79 8.88 -3.33
N LEU A 79 8.69 7.66 -2.81
CA LEU A 79 7.69 6.68 -3.19
C LEU A 79 6.69 6.49 -2.05
N LEU A 80 5.48 6.10 -2.40
CA LEU A 80 4.46 5.80 -1.40
C LEU A 80 4.92 4.67 -0.45
N LYS A 81 5.65 3.68 -0.96
CA LYS A 81 6.21 2.59 -0.14
C LYS A 81 7.17 3.10 0.93
N ASP A 82 7.94 4.16 0.64
CA ASP A 82 8.85 4.75 1.63
C ASP A 82 8.04 5.32 2.81
N ALA A 83 6.99 6.09 2.52
CA ALA A 83 6.10 6.64 3.53
C ALA A 83 5.40 5.54 4.35
N VAL A 84 4.83 4.53 3.69
CA VAL A 84 4.12 3.42 4.36
C VAL A 84 5.04 2.68 5.32
N THR A 85 6.28 2.40 4.92
CA THR A 85 7.23 1.67 5.77
C THR A 85 7.77 2.49 6.95
N ARG A 86 7.44 3.79 7.03
CA ARG A 86 7.64 4.63 8.22
C ARG A 86 6.50 4.50 9.24
N SER A 87 5.39 3.86 8.87
CA SER A 87 4.32 3.51 9.82
C SER A 87 4.77 2.39 10.75
N THR A 88 4.13 2.30 11.90
CA THR A 88 4.49 1.36 12.95
C THR A 88 4.32 -0.09 12.51
N GLY A 89 5.39 -0.88 12.59
CA GLY A 89 5.36 -2.32 12.34
C GLY A 89 5.22 -2.73 10.87
N LEU A 90 5.36 -1.79 9.91
CA LEU A 90 5.36 -2.11 8.48
C LEU A 90 6.78 -2.18 7.94
N THR A 91 7.05 -3.22 7.15
CA THR A 91 8.31 -3.38 6.42
C THR A 91 8.05 -3.68 4.95
N ASP A 92 8.99 -3.28 4.10
CA ASP A 92 8.93 -3.52 2.66
C ASP A 92 9.29 -4.97 2.35
N SER A 93 8.45 -5.65 1.59
CA SER A 93 8.68 -6.98 1.00
C SER A 93 8.38 -6.96 -0.51
N SER A 94 8.47 -5.78 -1.13
CA SER A 94 8.19 -5.58 -2.54
C SER A 94 9.20 -6.26 -3.43
N SER A 95 8.74 -6.79 -4.56
CA SER A 95 9.61 -7.26 -5.64
C SER A 95 9.18 -6.62 -6.96
N PRO A 96 10.11 -6.37 -7.90
CA PRO A 96 9.81 -5.61 -9.11
C PRO A 96 8.66 -6.18 -9.93
N GLY A 97 8.66 -7.47 -10.20
CA GLY A 97 7.60 -8.13 -10.98
C GLY A 97 6.28 -8.25 -10.25
N SER A 98 6.30 -8.38 -8.91
CA SER A 98 5.10 -8.46 -8.07
C SER A 98 4.63 -7.11 -7.55
N GLY A 99 5.38 -6.03 -7.82
CA GLY A 99 5.04 -4.68 -7.39
C GLY A 99 5.20 -4.47 -5.88
N ILE A 100 4.35 -3.58 -5.32
CA ILE A 100 4.40 -3.17 -3.93
C ILE A 100 3.83 -4.27 -3.03
N SER A 101 4.56 -4.63 -1.99
CA SER A 101 4.17 -5.59 -0.97
C SER A 101 4.75 -5.22 0.39
N TYR A 102 4.05 -5.59 1.46
CA TYR A 102 4.45 -5.26 2.82
C TYR A 102 4.33 -6.46 3.74
N SER A 103 5.05 -6.39 4.87
CA SER A 103 4.87 -7.25 6.03
C SER A 103 4.35 -6.43 7.20
N ALA A 104 3.33 -6.94 7.90
CA ALA A 104 2.72 -6.33 9.08
C ALA A 104 2.20 -7.40 10.03
N ARG A 105 2.48 -7.26 11.34
CA ARG A 105 1.97 -8.16 12.39
C ARG A 105 2.20 -9.65 12.11
N GLY A 106 3.30 -10.02 11.46
CA GLY A 106 3.62 -11.42 11.15
C GLY A 106 3.01 -11.96 9.86
N PHE A 107 2.28 -11.16 9.11
CA PHE A 107 1.69 -11.51 7.81
C PHE A 107 2.33 -10.68 6.71
N ASN A 108 2.50 -11.27 5.53
CA ASN A 108 3.08 -10.60 4.38
C ASN A 108 2.27 -10.84 3.10
N GLY A 109 2.52 -9.98 2.12
CA GLY A 109 1.96 -10.12 0.77
C GLY A 109 0.54 -9.57 0.62
N ASN A 110 0.17 -9.37 -0.64
CA ASN A 110 -1.08 -8.71 -1.03
C ASN A 110 -2.35 -9.56 -0.78
N ASN A 111 -2.19 -10.82 -0.35
CA ASN A 111 -3.30 -11.65 0.12
C ASN A 111 -3.65 -11.43 1.60
N ALA A 112 -2.78 -10.75 2.36
CA ALA A 112 -2.98 -10.47 3.79
C ALA A 112 -2.95 -8.97 4.12
N ILE A 113 -2.46 -8.12 3.18
CA ILE A 113 -2.38 -6.67 3.33
C ILE A 113 -3.14 -6.03 2.18
N ALA A 114 -4.22 -5.33 2.51
CA ALA A 114 -5.08 -4.68 1.52
C ALA A 114 -4.56 -3.29 1.17
N MET A 115 -4.50 -3.00 -0.14
CA MET A 115 -4.17 -1.68 -0.67
C MET A 115 -5.46 -1.00 -1.17
N LEU A 116 -5.64 0.27 -0.78
CA LEU A 116 -6.79 1.08 -1.16
C LEU A 116 -6.36 2.47 -1.63
N GLU A 117 -7.23 3.08 -2.41
CA GLU A 117 -7.21 4.51 -2.70
C GLU A 117 -8.60 5.09 -2.45
N ASN A 118 -8.70 6.14 -1.62
CA ASN A 118 -9.98 6.73 -1.19
C ASN A 118 -11.01 5.69 -0.69
N GLY A 119 -10.55 4.63 -0.02
CA GLY A 119 -11.39 3.55 0.45
C GLY A 119 -11.87 2.57 -0.62
N GLN A 120 -11.45 2.73 -1.87
CA GLN A 120 -11.66 1.77 -2.94
C GLN A 120 -10.54 0.74 -2.94
N ARG A 121 -10.91 -0.54 -2.86
CA ARG A 121 -9.94 -1.61 -2.88
C ARG A 121 -9.43 -1.87 -4.28
N LEU A 122 -8.11 -1.92 -4.40
CA LEU A 122 -7.41 -2.31 -5.61
C LEU A 122 -7.15 -3.82 -5.53
N LEU A 123 -8.02 -4.62 -6.14
CA LEU A 123 -7.74 -6.04 -6.32
C LEU A 123 -6.77 -6.23 -7.47
N VAL A 124 -5.77 -7.09 -7.25
CA VAL A 124 -4.66 -7.26 -8.19
C VAL A 124 -4.50 -8.71 -8.60
N GLY A 125 -4.22 -8.92 -9.89
CA GLY A 125 -3.89 -10.24 -10.41
C GLY A 125 -2.50 -10.67 -9.94
N SER A 126 -2.35 -11.95 -9.60
CA SER A 126 -1.07 -12.57 -9.18
C SER A 126 -0.32 -11.81 -8.08
N SER A 127 -1.06 -11.10 -7.22
CA SER A 127 -0.50 -10.27 -6.13
C SER A 127 0.32 -9.05 -6.60
N THR A 128 0.13 -8.57 -7.83
CA THR A 128 0.88 -7.45 -8.39
C THR A 128 0.20 -6.11 -8.08
N ALA A 129 0.49 -5.50 -6.94
CA ALA A 129 0.05 -4.16 -6.57
C ALA A 129 1.09 -3.13 -6.99
N THR A 130 0.75 -2.22 -7.88
CA THR A 130 1.70 -1.23 -8.44
C THR A 130 1.30 0.21 -8.19
N TYR A 131 0.04 0.45 -7.86
CA TYR A 131 -0.53 1.78 -7.71
C TYR A 131 -0.99 2.01 -6.27
N PRO A 132 -0.86 3.22 -5.73
CA PRO A 132 -0.13 4.37 -6.25
C PRO A 132 1.39 4.28 -5.99
N ALA A 133 2.23 4.83 -6.88
CA ALA A 133 3.69 4.76 -6.75
C ALA A 133 4.28 5.89 -5.90
N ASP A 134 3.83 7.13 -6.12
CA ASP A 134 4.34 8.33 -5.45
C ASP A 134 3.27 9.01 -4.60
N PRO A 135 3.65 9.83 -3.58
CA PRO A 135 2.70 10.45 -2.66
C PRO A 135 2.06 11.75 -3.18
N TRP A 136 2.40 12.26 -4.38
CA TRP A 136 1.83 13.52 -4.89
C TRP A 136 0.32 13.39 -5.14
N GLY A 137 -0.46 14.41 -4.75
CA GLY A 137 -1.92 14.42 -4.87
C GLY A 137 -2.67 13.71 -3.75
N TYR A 138 -1.94 13.11 -2.78
CA TYR A 138 -2.55 12.51 -1.58
C TYR A 138 -2.42 13.43 -0.37
N GLU A 139 -3.46 13.48 0.46
CA GLU A 139 -3.53 14.25 1.71
C GLU A 139 -2.92 13.46 2.86
N THR A 140 -3.27 12.18 2.96
CA THR A 140 -2.76 11.25 3.98
C THR A 140 -2.56 9.85 3.41
N ILE A 141 -1.68 9.11 4.06
CA ILE A 141 -1.58 7.66 3.95
C ILE A 141 -2.05 7.09 5.28
N ASP A 142 -3.18 6.43 5.26
CA ASP A 142 -3.76 5.83 6.46
C ASP A 142 -3.42 4.35 6.51
N VAL A 143 -3.11 3.85 7.71
CA VAL A 143 -2.80 2.45 7.96
C VAL A 143 -3.63 1.96 9.13
N LEU A 144 -4.47 0.95 8.90
CA LEU A 144 -5.10 0.15 9.95
C LEU A 144 -4.26 -1.12 10.13
N ARG A 145 -3.83 -1.41 11.36
CA ARG A 145 -3.06 -2.63 11.69
C ARG A 145 -3.95 -3.73 12.23
N GLY A 146 -3.70 -4.98 11.78
CA GLY A 146 -4.54 -6.13 12.09
C GLY A 146 -5.76 -6.25 11.19
N PRO A 147 -6.72 -7.16 11.52
CA PRO A 147 -7.83 -7.50 10.65
C PRO A 147 -8.75 -6.31 10.33
N GLY A 148 -8.75 -5.89 9.06
CA GLY A 148 -9.65 -4.88 8.51
C GLY A 148 -10.83 -5.46 7.71
N SER A 149 -11.05 -6.76 7.77
CA SER A 149 -12.01 -7.47 6.90
C SER A 149 -13.45 -7.04 7.10
N VAL A 150 -13.84 -6.57 8.28
CA VAL A 150 -15.21 -6.05 8.54
C VAL A 150 -15.55 -4.85 7.64
N ILE A 151 -14.56 -4.03 7.29
CA ILE A 151 -14.76 -2.84 6.47
C ILE A 151 -14.39 -3.10 5.02
N HIS A 152 -13.30 -3.85 4.79
CA HIS A 152 -12.63 -3.92 3.48
C HIS A 152 -12.67 -5.31 2.83
N GLY A 153 -13.34 -6.28 3.43
CA GLY A 153 -13.43 -7.67 2.92
C GLY A 153 -12.17 -8.50 3.16
N SER A 154 -12.12 -9.68 2.56
CA SER A 154 -11.03 -10.63 2.76
C SER A 154 -9.69 -10.14 2.19
N GLY A 155 -8.55 -10.64 2.74
CA GLY A 155 -7.20 -10.24 2.35
C GLY A 155 -6.70 -9.00 3.08
N ALA A 156 -7.11 -8.84 4.34
CA ALA A 156 -6.77 -7.69 5.18
C ALA A 156 -6.46 -8.12 6.63
N THR A 157 -5.84 -9.30 6.82
CA THR A 157 -5.54 -9.82 8.17
C THR A 157 -4.36 -9.08 8.82
N GLY A 158 -3.34 -8.71 8.06
CA GLY A 158 -2.13 -8.05 8.58
C GLY A 158 -2.30 -6.54 8.72
N ALA A 159 -2.79 -5.89 7.68
CA ALA A 159 -3.03 -4.45 7.63
C ALA A 159 -3.94 -4.04 6.47
N VAL A 160 -4.45 -2.80 6.56
CA VAL A 160 -5.06 -2.07 5.43
C VAL A 160 -4.31 -0.75 5.26
N ILE A 161 -3.91 -0.45 4.04
CA ILE A 161 -3.21 0.77 3.65
C ILE A 161 -4.10 1.53 2.67
N ASN A 162 -4.38 2.80 2.94
CA ASN A 162 -5.27 3.63 2.14
C ASN A 162 -4.61 4.98 1.80
N ALA A 163 -4.38 5.23 0.54
CA ALA A 163 -3.96 6.53 0.06
C ALA A 163 -5.20 7.44 -0.09
N VAL A 164 -5.31 8.43 0.78
CA VAL A 164 -6.42 9.38 0.80
C VAL A 164 -6.06 10.60 -0.04
N ARG A 165 -6.86 10.90 -1.05
CA ARG A 165 -6.59 12.00 -1.98
C ARG A 165 -6.88 13.36 -1.36
N LYS A 166 -6.14 14.37 -1.82
CA LYS A 166 -6.48 15.77 -1.58
C LYS A 166 -7.86 16.07 -2.20
N ALA A 167 -8.73 16.71 -1.42
CA ALA A 167 -10.08 17.02 -1.85
C ALA A 167 -10.15 18.31 -2.71
N PRO A 168 -11.11 18.42 -3.66
CA PRO A 168 -11.46 19.68 -4.29
C PRO A 168 -11.89 20.73 -3.25
N ARG A 169 -11.38 21.96 -3.38
CA ARG A 169 -11.70 23.11 -2.50
C ARG A 169 -12.04 24.32 -3.33
N ARG A 170 -13.00 25.14 -2.87
CA ARG A 170 -13.38 26.38 -3.57
C ARG A 170 -12.31 27.48 -3.44
N ALA A 171 -11.58 27.50 -2.31
CA ALA A 171 -10.43 28.39 -2.16
C ALA A 171 -9.36 28.01 -3.20
N SER A 172 -8.97 28.97 -4.02
CA SER A 172 -7.93 28.77 -5.03
C SER A 172 -6.59 28.50 -4.38
N SER A 173 -5.90 27.48 -4.86
CA SER A 173 -4.56 27.13 -4.45
C SER A 173 -3.81 26.47 -5.61
N LEU A 174 -2.54 26.82 -5.75
CA LEU A 174 -1.62 26.23 -6.72
C LEU A 174 -0.37 25.75 -5.99
N GLU A 175 0.01 24.50 -6.21
CA GLU A 175 1.22 23.89 -5.66
C GLU A 175 2.10 23.45 -6.83
N ILE A 176 3.40 23.75 -6.77
CA ILE A 176 4.40 23.29 -7.73
C ILE A 176 5.56 22.64 -6.98
N LEU A 177 5.99 21.49 -7.48
CA LEU A 177 7.15 20.75 -7.02
C LEU A 177 8.15 20.65 -8.17
N GLY A 178 9.42 20.94 -7.94
CA GLY A 178 10.54 20.58 -8.79
C GLY A 178 11.61 19.90 -7.95
N GLY A 179 12.23 18.83 -8.46
CA GLY A 179 13.28 18.11 -7.74
C GLY A 179 14.35 17.59 -8.70
N ILE A 180 15.61 17.61 -8.24
CA ILE A 180 16.76 17.02 -8.90
C ILE A 180 17.61 16.27 -7.88
N GLY A 181 18.18 15.13 -8.25
CA GLY A 181 18.93 14.31 -7.29
C GLY A 181 19.91 13.35 -7.93
N GLY A 182 20.47 12.47 -7.11
CA GLY A 182 21.37 11.41 -7.53
C GLY A 182 20.73 10.47 -8.56
N GLY A 183 21.54 9.71 -9.30
CA GLY A 183 21.08 8.84 -10.38
C GLY A 183 20.31 9.61 -11.46
N GLU A 184 20.76 10.82 -11.79
CA GLU A 184 20.12 11.74 -12.76
C GLU A 184 18.61 11.91 -12.52
N SER A 185 18.18 11.80 -11.25
CA SER A 185 16.77 11.88 -10.92
C SER A 185 16.22 13.30 -11.12
N VAL A 186 15.08 13.38 -11.77
CA VAL A 186 14.31 14.62 -11.98
C VAL A 186 12.85 14.33 -11.73
N ARG A 187 12.17 15.21 -10.98
CA ARG A 187 10.73 15.14 -10.79
C ARG A 187 10.06 16.50 -10.82
N ALA A 188 8.83 16.50 -11.27
CA ALA A 188 7.99 17.69 -11.28
C ALA A 188 6.56 17.33 -10.89
N GLY A 189 5.92 18.22 -10.16
CA GLY A 189 4.51 18.09 -9.76
C GLY A 189 3.80 19.43 -9.84
N ILE A 190 2.54 19.40 -10.21
CA ILE A 190 1.63 20.53 -10.15
C ILE A 190 0.32 20.08 -9.53
N GLY A 191 -0.24 20.86 -8.59
CA GLY A 191 -1.52 20.64 -7.96
C GLY A 191 -2.31 21.94 -7.95
N ALA A 192 -3.54 21.92 -8.45
CA ALA A 192 -4.40 23.08 -8.47
C ALA A 192 -5.80 22.73 -7.97
N THR A 193 -6.39 23.61 -7.18
CA THR A 193 -7.79 23.52 -6.76
C THR A 193 -8.43 24.92 -6.80
N GLY A 194 -9.74 24.96 -6.96
CA GLY A 194 -10.48 26.20 -7.00
C GLY A 194 -11.97 25.99 -7.19
N ALA A 195 -12.72 27.08 -7.25
CA ALA A 195 -14.15 27.08 -7.52
C ALA A 195 -14.45 26.58 -8.94
N LEU A 196 -15.51 25.77 -9.09
CA LEU A 196 -16.09 25.32 -10.35
C LEU A 196 -17.54 25.80 -10.39
N GLY A 197 -17.78 26.94 -11.04
CA GLY A 197 -19.07 27.63 -10.99
C GLY A 197 -19.44 28.05 -9.56
N GLU A 198 -20.74 28.30 -9.33
CA GLU A 198 -21.24 28.79 -8.04
C GLU A 198 -21.26 27.72 -6.92
N GLN A 199 -21.46 26.47 -7.30
CA GLN A 199 -21.74 25.36 -6.35
C GLN A 199 -20.71 24.24 -6.38
N GLY A 200 -19.61 24.40 -7.11
CA GLY A 200 -18.63 23.35 -7.28
C GLY A 200 -17.21 23.76 -6.91
N ALA A 201 -16.36 22.77 -6.87
CA ALA A 201 -14.92 22.89 -6.75
C ALA A 201 -14.24 21.81 -7.61
N PHE A 202 -13.05 22.09 -8.09
CA PHE A 202 -12.22 21.12 -8.81
C PHE A 202 -10.86 20.95 -8.14
N ARG A 203 -10.20 19.83 -8.44
CA ARG A 203 -8.80 19.60 -8.15
C ARG A 203 -8.16 18.82 -9.29
N ILE A 204 -6.93 19.23 -9.65
CA ILE A 204 -6.07 18.56 -10.62
C ILE A 204 -4.69 18.44 -9.98
N ASP A 205 -4.14 17.22 -9.97
CA ASP A 205 -2.77 16.95 -9.58
C ASP A 205 -2.09 16.18 -10.72
N ALA A 206 -0.98 16.71 -11.24
CA ALA A 206 -0.14 16.04 -12.22
C ALA A 206 1.26 15.87 -11.64
N TYR A 207 1.89 14.75 -11.96
CA TYR A 207 3.24 14.43 -11.50
C TYR A 207 3.97 13.63 -12.56
N ALA A 208 5.27 13.88 -12.70
CA ALA A 208 6.18 13.08 -13.49
C ALA A 208 7.54 13.00 -12.81
N GLY A 209 8.16 11.83 -12.85
CA GLY A 209 9.49 11.56 -12.32
C GLY A 209 10.25 10.57 -13.17
N ARG A 210 11.58 10.73 -13.24
CA ARG A 210 12.52 9.78 -13.82
C ARG A 210 13.77 9.69 -12.96
N SER A 211 14.46 8.55 -13.04
CA SER A 211 15.76 8.32 -12.42
C SER A 211 16.52 7.26 -13.21
N ASP A 212 17.82 7.36 -13.30
CA ASP A 212 18.68 6.31 -13.84
C ASP A 212 18.98 5.24 -12.77
N GLY A 213 18.54 5.48 -11.52
CA GLY A 213 18.66 4.52 -10.42
C GLY A 213 20.06 4.44 -9.83
N PHE A 214 20.32 3.35 -9.12
CA PHE A 214 21.59 3.08 -8.41
C PHE A 214 22.34 1.84 -8.95
N ILE A 215 21.81 1.20 -9.99
CA ILE A 215 22.40 0.02 -10.62
C ILE A 215 22.50 0.22 -12.13
N ASP A 216 23.34 -0.57 -12.79
CA ASP A 216 23.43 -0.60 -14.25
C ASP A 216 22.07 -0.83 -14.89
N ARG A 217 21.70 -0.03 -15.92
CA ARG A 217 20.39 -0.09 -16.59
C ARG A 217 19.22 -0.02 -15.61
N GLY A 218 19.36 0.82 -14.58
CA GLY A 218 18.41 1.01 -13.47
C GLY A 218 17.33 2.06 -13.72
N GLU A 219 17.12 2.47 -14.98
CA GLU A 219 16.19 3.54 -15.32
C GLU A 219 14.78 3.22 -14.85
N SER A 220 14.14 4.24 -14.30
CA SER A 220 12.73 4.21 -13.90
C SER A 220 12.02 5.49 -14.33
N ARG A 221 10.73 5.38 -14.62
CA ARG A 221 9.85 6.50 -14.95
C ARG A 221 8.48 6.28 -14.36
N HIS A 222 7.85 7.35 -13.92
CA HIS A 222 6.45 7.31 -13.52
C HIS A 222 5.80 8.66 -13.74
N GLY A 223 4.53 8.62 -14.10
CA GLY A 223 3.72 9.81 -14.31
C GLY A 223 2.27 9.53 -14.00
N LYS A 224 1.55 10.56 -13.55
CA LYS A 224 0.12 10.47 -13.31
C LYS A 224 -0.57 11.81 -13.46
N ILE A 225 -1.85 11.74 -13.79
CA ILE A 225 -2.78 12.85 -13.74
C ILE A 225 -3.98 12.38 -12.94
N LEU A 226 -4.26 13.08 -11.85
CA LEU A 226 -5.37 12.83 -10.95
C LEU A 226 -6.31 14.02 -11.03
N THR A 227 -7.57 13.80 -11.40
CA THR A 227 -8.57 14.86 -11.48
C THR A 227 -9.75 14.53 -10.60
N SER A 228 -10.35 15.54 -10.00
CA SER A 228 -11.59 15.38 -9.26
C SER A 228 -12.39 16.68 -9.24
N MET A 229 -13.69 16.54 -9.09
CA MET A 229 -14.58 17.65 -8.85
C MET A 229 -15.65 17.28 -7.82
N THR A 230 -16.17 18.28 -7.17
CA THR A 230 -17.39 18.17 -6.36
C THR A 230 -18.35 19.29 -6.75
N THR A 231 -19.65 19.01 -6.76
CA THR A 231 -20.68 20.01 -7.03
C THR A 231 -21.98 19.66 -6.34
N THR A 232 -22.69 20.66 -5.85
CA THR A 232 -24.05 20.51 -5.29
C THR A 232 -25.05 20.50 -6.45
N LEU A 233 -25.80 19.40 -6.59
CA LEU A 233 -26.83 19.24 -7.63
C LEU A 233 -28.19 19.77 -7.18
N ALA A 234 -28.49 19.64 -5.89
CA ALA A 234 -29.71 20.13 -5.24
C ALA A 234 -29.43 20.31 -3.74
N PRO A 235 -30.29 20.99 -2.97
CA PRO A 235 -30.15 21.08 -1.52
C PRO A 235 -29.95 19.68 -0.88
N GLY A 236 -28.82 19.48 -0.18
CA GLY A 236 -28.45 18.20 0.43
C GLY A 236 -27.94 17.13 -0.52
N VAL A 237 -27.80 17.38 -1.83
CA VAL A 237 -27.32 16.42 -2.83
C VAL A 237 -26.02 16.91 -3.45
N THR A 238 -24.92 16.18 -3.23
CA THR A 238 -23.60 16.50 -3.75
C THR A 238 -23.08 15.36 -4.64
N LEU A 239 -22.54 15.71 -5.79
CA LEU A 239 -21.82 14.80 -6.69
C LEU A 239 -20.31 15.02 -6.51
N TYR A 240 -19.58 13.95 -6.34
CA TYR A 240 -18.14 13.87 -6.51
C TYR A 240 -17.83 13.04 -7.76
N ALA A 241 -16.95 13.52 -8.62
CA ALA A 241 -16.46 12.77 -9.78
C ALA A 241 -14.92 12.81 -9.82
N GLN A 242 -14.33 11.74 -10.37
CA GLN A 242 -12.88 11.55 -10.44
C GLN A 242 -12.53 10.84 -11.75
N LEU A 243 -11.45 11.28 -12.40
CA LEU A 243 -10.83 10.63 -13.55
C LEU A 243 -9.31 10.67 -13.36
N ASP A 244 -8.67 9.51 -13.43
CA ASP A 244 -7.22 9.37 -13.21
C ASP A 244 -6.59 8.55 -14.30
N HIS A 245 -5.34 8.87 -14.57
CA HIS A 245 -4.43 8.10 -15.40
C HIS A 245 -3.07 8.02 -14.72
N ALA A 246 -2.46 6.83 -14.69
CA ALA A 246 -1.12 6.64 -14.18
C ALA A 246 -0.35 5.65 -15.05
N GLU A 247 0.93 5.95 -15.29
CA GLU A 247 1.85 5.09 -15.99
C GLU A 247 3.16 4.97 -15.19
N GLN A 248 3.69 3.74 -15.10
CA GLN A 248 4.89 3.44 -14.34
C GLN A 248 5.77 2.47 -15.11
N GLU A 249 7.05 2.78 -15.17
CA GLU A 249 8.13 1.90 -15.57
C GLU A 249 9.13 1.82 -14.41
N PRO A 250 8.92 0.91 -13.45
CA PRO A 250 9.84 0.77 -12.32
C PRO A 250 11.18 0.19 -12.75
N ILE A 251 12.16 0.28 -11.86
CA ILE A 251 13.50 -0.30 -12.08
C ILE A 251 13.40 -1.79 -12.45
N ARG A 252 14.08 -2.20 -13.52
CA ARG A 252 14.07 -3.58 -14.06
C ARG A 252 15.17 -4.43 -13.41
N TYR A 253 15.13 -4.51 -12.09
CA TYR A 253 16.13 -5.18 -11.28
C TYR A 253 15.48 -6.27 -10.41
N PHE A 254 15.95 -7.52 -10.55
CA PHE A 254 15.40 -8.68 -9.83
C PHE A 254 16.32 -9.22 -8.74
N GLY A 255 17.37 -8.50 -8.40
CA GLY A 255 18.23 -8.81 -7.28
C GLY A 255 19.70 -9.00 -7.66
N THR A 256 20.52 -9.06 -6.62
CA THR A 256 21.96 -9.33 -6.71
C THR A 256 22.23 -10.74 -6.19
N PRO A 257 22.92 -11.61 -6.96
CA PRO A 257 23.23 -12.97 -6.54
C PRO A 257 24.17 -12.96 -5.34
N LEU A 258 24.00 -13.97 -4.47
CA LEU A 258 24.79 -14.13 -3.26
C LEU A 258 26.12 -14.79 -3.56
N VAL A 259 27.20 -14.27 -2.98
CA VAL A 259 28.54 -14.86 -3.02
C VAL A 259 28.81 -15.46 -1.62
N ASN A 260 29.00 -16.78 -1.55
CA ASN A 260 29.14 -17.49 -0.29
C ASN A 260 28.02 -17.20 0.74
N GLY A 261 26.78 -17.08 0.25
CA GLY A 261 25.61 -16.83 1.08
C GLY A 261 25.42 -15.38 1.58
N GLY A 262 26.25 -14.42 1.11
CA GLY A 262 26.19 -13.01 1.49
C GLY A 262 26.23 -12.06 0.32
N LEU A 263 25.96 -10.77 0.58
CA LEU A 263 26.11 -9.70 -0.41
C LEU A 263 27.60 -9.41 -0.65
N ALA A 264 27.97 -9.24 -1.92
CA ALA A 264 29.32 -8.87 -2.33
C ALA A 264 29.32 -7.45 -2.91
N GLU A 265 30.11 -6.55 -2.31
CA GLU A 265 30.23 -5.14 -2.73
C GLU A 265 30.55 -5.00 -4.23
N ARG A 266 31.41 -5.89 -4.79
CA ARG A 266 31.77 -5.87 -6.23
C ARG A 266 30.59 -6.11 -7.17
N LEU A 267 29.45 -6.63 -6.68
CA LEU A 267 28.26 -6.91 -7.46
C LEU A 267 27.12 -5.90 -7.19
N ARG A 268 27.38 -4.89 -6.36
CA ARG A 268 26.38 -3.94 -5.89
C ARG A 268 25.64 -3.24 -7.03
N ASP A 269 26.40 -2.79 -8.05
CA ASP A 269 25.87 -1.99 -9.14
C ASP A 269 25.42 -2.83 -10.34
N GLN A 270 25.55 -4.17 -10.26
CA GLN A 270 25.29 -5.04 -11.39
C GLN A 270 23.82 -5.39 -11.53
N ASN A 271 23.34 -5.32 -12.77
CA ASN A 271 21.98 -5.74 -13.13
C ASN A 271 22.05 -6.90 -14.14
N TYR A 272 21.66 -8.09 -13.68
CA TYR A 272 21.74 -9.32 -14.48
C TYR A 272 20.52 -9.56 -15.38
N ASN A 273 19.59 -8.60 -15.47
CA ASN A 273 18.44 -8.69 -16.35
C ASN A 273 18.82 -8.55 -17.84
N ALA A 274 17.92 -8.94 -18.74
CA ALA A 274 18.08 -8.74 -20.17
C ALA A 274 18.13 -7.24 -20.55
N GLY A 275 18.82 -6.92 -21.62
CA GLY A 275 18.94 -5.55 -22.12
C GLY A 275 17.62 -4.95 -22.61
N ASP A 276 16.73 -5.79 -23.13
CA ASP A 276 15.37 -5.45 -23.60
C ASP A 276 14.26 -5.82 -22.61
N ALA A 277 14.61 -5.98 -21.34
CA ALA A 277 13.65 -6.22 -20.26
C ALA A 277 12.58 -5.11 -20.18
N VAL A 278 11.38 -5.48 -19.80
CA VAL A 278 10.23 -4.56 -19.68
C VAL A 278 9.55 -4.72 -18.34
N LEU A 279 9.31 -3.60 -17.67
CA LEU A 279 8.34 -3.46 -16.60
C LEU A 279 7.50 -2.22 -16.90
N ARG A 280 6.24 -2.38 -17.25
CA ARG A 280 5.34 -1.26 -17.56
C ARG A 280 3.95 -1.53 -17.03
N PHE A 281 3.43 -0.55 -16.30
CA PHE A 281 2.12 -0.61 -15.66
C PHE A 281 1.34 0.64 -16.05
N VAL A 282 0.09 0.45 -16.49
CA VAL A 282 -0.83 1.52 -16.87
C VAL A 282 -2.15 1.31 -16.17
N ASP A 283 -2.61 2.32 -15.45
CA ASP A 283 -3.82 2.29 -14.65
C ASP A 283 -4.72 3.49 -14.98
N ASP A 284 -6.00 3.22 -15.32
CA ASP A 284 -7.03 4.24 -15.53
C ASP A 284 -8.17 4.03 -14.53
N LYS A 285 -8.71 5.12 -13.98
CA LYS A 285 -9.76 5.05 -12.98
C LYS A 285 -10.79 6.16 -13.18
N ALA A 286 -12.07 5.79 -13.09
CA ALA A 286 -13.19 6.71 -13.05
C ALA A 286 -14.05 6.41 -11.82
N VAL A 287 -14.46 7.44 -11.08
CA VAL A 287 -15.35 7.31 -9.91
C VAL A 287 -16.42 8.37 -9.99
N ALA A 288 -17.67 7.99 -9.70
CA ALA A 288 -18.76 8.90 -9.46
C ALA A 288 -19.41 8.55 -8.11
N ARG A 289 -19.49 9.53 -7.19
CA ARG A 289 -20.14 9.34 -5.88
C ARG A 289 -21.22 10.38 -5.71
N LEU A 290 -22.45 9.91 -5.49
CA LEU A 290 -23.56 10.73 -5.08
C LEU A 290 -23.70 10.65 -3.56
N HIS A 291 -23.73 11.79 -2.90
CA HIS A 291 -24.01 11.93 -1.48
C HIS A 291 -25.32 12.70 -1.29
N TRP A 292 -26.22 12.15 -0.49
CA TRP A 292 -27.52 12.73 -0.21
C TRP A 292 -27.78 12.80 1.28
N GLN A 293 -27.95 14.02 1.81
CA GLN A 293 -28.46 14.27 3.15
C GLN A 293 -29.99 14.09 3.14
N ALA A 294 -30.44 12.84 3.25
CA ALA A 294 -31.86 12.47 3.11
C ALA A 294 -32.72 13.00 4.27
N ALA A 295 -32.13 13.15 5.47
CA ALA A 295 -32.72 13.79 6.64
C ALA A 295 -31.59 14.38 7.51
N PRO A 296 -31.88 15.21 8.53
CA PRO A 296 -30.84 15.80 9.38
C PRO A 296 -29.90 14.77 10.04
N ASN A 297 -30.38 13.54 10.21
CA ASN A 297 -29.65 12.43 10.84
C ASN A 297 -29.43 11.22 9.93
N LEU A 298 -29.76 11.33 8.62
CA LEU A 298 -29.63 10.23 7.65
C LEU A 298 -28.89 10.71 6.41
N GLU A 299 -27.74 10.14 6.15
CA GLU A 299 -26.95 10.31 4.94
C GLU A 299 -26.99 9.03 4.11
N ILE A 300 -27.18 9.16 2.80
CA ILE A 300 -27.10 8.05 1.84
C ILE A 300 -26.05 8.39 0.81
N SER A 301 -25.16 7.46 0.53
CA SER A 301 -24.19 7.62 -0.54
C SER A 301 -24.18 6.42 -1.49
N ASN A 302 -24.02 6.70 -2.77
CA ASN A 302 -23.79 5.67 -3.77
C ASN A 302 -22.51 6.02 -4.55
N GLU A 303 -21.61 5.07 -4.67
CA GLU A 303 -20.37 5.23 -5.41
C GLU A 303 -20.24 4.16 -6.48
N LEU A 304 -20.06 4.60 -7.72
CA LEU A 304 -19.71 3.76 -8.86
C LEU A 304 -18.25 4.02 -9.22
N ALA A 305 -17.47 2.96 -9.34
CA ALA A 305 -16.07 3.02 -9.75
C ALA A 305 -15.81 2.08 -10.93
N TYR A 306 -15.00 2.54 -11.87
CA TYR A 306 -14.45 1.78 -12.97
C TYR A 306 -12.95 1.89 -12.95
N PHE A 307 -12.24 0.77 -13.07
CA PHE A 307 -10.80 0.69 -13.04
C PHE A 307 -10.31 -0.26 -14.11
N THR A 308 -9.33 0.17 -14.91
CA THR A 308 -8.59 -0.70 -15.81
C THR A 308 -7.14 -0.72 -15.44
N SER A 309 -6.49 -1.85 -15.67
CA SER A 309 -5.09 -2.03 -15.35
C SER A 309 -4.43 -2.96 -16.35
N ARG A 310 -3.35 -2.47 -16.94
CA ARG A 310 -2.46 -3.28 -17.78
C ARG A 310 -1.10 -3.37 -17.13
N ARG A 311 -0.60 -4.60 -16.98
CA ARG A 311 0.74 -4.89 -16.49
C ARG A 311 1.46 -5.72 -17.51
N ASP A 312 2.64 -5.28 -17.90
CA ASP A 312 3.50 -5.98 -18.86
C ASP A 312 4.91 -6.06 -18.28
N TRP A 313 5.41 -7.28 -18.05
CA TRP A 313 6.79 -7.48 -17.65
C TRP A 313 7.41 -8.67 -18.38
N ARG A 314 8.67 -8.50 -18.77
CA ARG A 314 9.50 -9.48 -19.45
C ARG A 314 10.91 -9.34 -18.92
N ASN A 315 11.36 -10.37 -18.22
CA ASN A 315 12.59 -10.29 -17.43
C ASN A 315 13.25 -11.64 -17.33
N ILE A 316 14.54 -11.62 -17.03
CA ILE A 316 15.25 -12.75 -16.45
C ILE A 316 15.18 -12.56 -14.94
N GLU A 317 14.63 -13.53 -14.20
CA GLU A 317 14.26 -13.28 -12.79
C GLU A 317 15.05 -14.11 -11.78
N SER A 318 15.84 -15.09 -12.19
CA SER A 318 16.60 -15.95 -11.29
C SER A 318 18.10 -15.88 -11.59
N TYR A 319 18.90 -15.60 -10.55
CA TYR A 319 20.36 -15.46 -10.64
C TYR A 319 21.04 -16.27 -9.56
N ALA A 320 22.07 -17.06 -9.94
CA ALA A 320 22.91 -17.79 -9.01
C ALA A 320 24.39 -17.60 -9.37
N TYR A 321 25.21 -17.28 -8.38
CA TYR A 321 26.66 -17.17 -8.58
C TYR A 321 27.33 -18.54 -8.42
N ASP A 322 28.02 -18.99 -9.46
CA ASP A 322 28.88 -20.17 -9.44
C ASP A 322 30.32 -19.75 -9.11
N ALA A 323 30.74 -20.03 -7.90
CA ALA A 323 32.07 -19.66 -7.40
C ALA A 323 33.22 -20.46 -8.06
N MET A 324 32.96 -21.66 -8.59
CA MET A 324 33.99 -22.47 -9.24
C MET A 324 34.32 -21.98 -10.64
N ARG A 325 33.30 -21.47 -11.35
CA ARG A 325 33.43 -20.97 -12.74
C ARG A 325 33.56 -19.46 -12.80
N ASP A 326 33.37 -18.76 -11.68
CA ASP A 326 33.28 -17.30 -11.59
C ASP A 326 32.29 -16.71 -12.60
N VAL A 327 31.06 -17.21 -12.60
CA VAL A 327 29.99 -16.79 -13.49
C VAL A 327 28.68 -16.62 -12.74
N VAL A 328 27.75 -15.88 -13.35
CA VAL A 328 26.35 -15.81 -12.89
C VAL A 328 25.49 -16.62 -13.86
N GLU A 329 24.85 -17.65 -13.34
CA GLU A 329 23.82 -18.42 -14.03
C GLU A 329 22.50 -17.70 -13.92
N ARG A 330 21.81 -17.53 -15.05
CA ARG A 330 20.52 -16.85 -15.16
C ARG A 330 19.49 -17.84 -15.69
N SER A 331 18.30 -17.85 -15.08
CA SER A 331 17.15 -18.67 -15.49
C SER A 331 15.84 -17.92 -15.28
N ASP A 332 14.72 -18.59 -15.53
CA ASP A 332 13.38 -18.01 -15.42
C ASP A 332 13.23 -16.75 -16.26
N TYR A 333 13.26 -16.93 -17.58
CA TYR A 333 12.92 -15.89 -18.56
C TYR A 333 11.40 -15.71 -18.53
N ILE A 334 10.92 -14.86 -17.61
CA ILE A 334 9.49 -14.72 -17.30
C ILE A 334 8.91 -13.55 -18.08
N GLY A 335 8.01 -13.85 -19.01
CA GLY A 335 7.16 -12.88 -19.67
C GLY A 335 5.73 -13.01 -19.19
N ILE A 336 5.15 -11.95 -18.62
CA ILE A 336 3.76 -11.93 -18.18
C ILE A 336 3.11 -10.61 -18.60
N ARG A 337 1.85 -10.72 -19.04
CA ARG A 337 0.96 -9.59 -19.21
C ARG A 337 -0.37 -9.87 -18.51
N HIS A 338 -0.82 -8.91 -17.76
CA HIS A 338 -2.17 -8.86 -17.19
C HIS A 338 -2.96 -7.73 -17.85
N ASP A 339 -4.15 -8.06 -18.32
CA ASP A 339 -5.20 -7.11 -18.67
C ASP A 339 -6.34 -7.30 -17.67
N GLN A 340 -6.74 -6.25 -16.96
CA GLN A 340 -7.77 -6.27 -15.93
C GLN A 340 -8.75 -5.11 -16.10
N GLU A 341 -10.03 -5.42 -15.93
CA GLU A 341 -11.12 -4.43 -15.85
C GLU A 341 -11.94 -4.72 -14.60
N GLN A 342 -12.25 -3.70 -13.82
CA GLN A 342 -13.06 -3.79 -12.62
C GLN A 342 -14.16 -2.73 -12.64
N THR A 343 -15.39 -3.15 -12.39
CA THR A 343 -16.52 -2.25 -12.08
C THR A 343 -16.95 -2.56 -10.65
N ALA A 344 -17.15 -1.51 -9.84
CA ALA A 344 -17.59 -1.65 -8.46
C ALA A 344 -18.67 -0.64 -8.12
N ASN A 345 -19.65 -1.04 -7.32
CA ASN A 345 -20.66 -0.17 -6.75
C ASN A 345 -20.70 -0.34 -5.23
N ARG A 346 -20.84 0.76 -4.50
CA ARG A 346 -21.03 0.77 -3.05
C ARG A 346 -22.19 1.69 -2.72
N LEU A 347 -23.25 1.14 -2.12
CA LEU A 347 -24.37 1.86 -1.53
C LEU A 347 -24.21 1.83 0.00
N GLU A 348 -24.26 2.98 0.64
CA GLU A 348 -24.08 3.13 2.07
C GLU A 348 -25.13 4.08 2.66
N ALA A 349 -25.72 3.72 3.78
CA ALA A 349 -26.56 4.57 4.58
C ALA A 349 -25.91 4.78 5.97
N ARG A 350 -25.80 6.02 6.39
CA ARG A 350 -25.29 6.43 7.69
C ARG A 350 -26.39 7.12 8.47
N TRP A 351 -26.66 6.59 9.65
CA TRP A 351 -27.73 7.08 10.52
C TRP A 351 -27.18 7.43 11.90
N LYS A 352 -27.49 8.66 12.36
CA LYS A 352 -27.14 9.17 13.69
C LYS A 352 -28.42 9.33 14.49
N THR A 353 -28.53 8.63 15.63
CA THR A 353 -29.70 8.71 16.49
C THR A 353 -29.32 8.63 17.97
N GLY A 354 -29.53 9.73 18.71
CA GLY A 354 -29.17 9.80 20.11
C GLY A 354 -27.71 9.41 20.38
N ALA A 355 -27.52 8.27 21.04
CA ALA A 355 -26.21 7.75 21.39
C ALA A 355 -25.57 6.86 20.29
N ASN A 356 -26.31 6.51 19.23
CA ASN A 356 -25.86 5.59 18.19
C ASN A 356 -25.46 6.31 16.92
N GLN A 357 -24.40 5.77 16.28
CA GLN A 357 -24.05 6.02 14.89
C GLN A 357 -23.98 4.68 14.17
N VAL A 358 -24.86 4.49 13.21
CA VAL A 358 -24.98 3.24 12.45
C VAL A 358 -24.59 3.49 11.00
N VAL A 359 -23.79 2.60 10.43
CA VAL A 359 -23.50 2.55 8.99
C VAL A 359 -23.86 1.18 8.48
N ALA A 360 -24.72 1.13 7.47
CA ALA A 360 -25.08 -0.08 6.74
C ALA A 360 -24.72 0.07 5.28
N GLY A 361 -24.16 -0.95 4.66
CA GLY A 361 -23.74 -0.86 3.26
C GLY A 361 -23.85 -2.17 2.50
N TRP A 362 -23.93 -2.01 1.18
CA TRP A 362 -23.82 -3.08 0.20
C TRP A 362 -22.76 -2.71 -0.83
N GLU A 363 -21.89 -3.66 -1.12
CA GLU A 363 -20.86 -3.55 -2.15
C GLU A 363 -21.05 -4.66 -3.18
N ALA A 364 -20.90 -4.30 -4.45
CA ALA A 364 -20.84 -5.25 -5.56
C ALA A 364 -19.67 -4.90 -6.46
N SER A 365 -18.97 -5.91 -6.95
CA SER A 365 -17.94 -5.69 -7.98
C SER A 365 -17.85 -6.84 -8.95
N THR A 366 -17.47 -6.52 -10.18
CA THR A 366 -17.13 -7.50 -11.23
C THR A 366 -15.73 -7.19 -11.73
N ILE A 367 -14.89 -8.22 -11.84
CA ILE A 367 -13.53 -8.11 -12.36
C ILE A 367 -13.36 -9.10 -13.48
N ASN A 368 -12.96 -8.63 -14.66
CA ASN A 368 -12.50 -9.42 -15.78
C ASN A 368 -10.98 -9.37 -15.81
N PHE A 369 -10.35 -10.53 -15.78
CA PHE A 369 -8.90 -10.66 -15.72
C PHE A 369 -8.39 -11.62 -16.80
N ARG A 370 -7.36 -11.21 -17.54
CA ARG A 370 -6.69 -12.05 -18.54
C ARG A 370 -5.21 -12.13 -18.24
N HIS A 371 -4.69 -13.34 -18.20
CA HIS A 371 -3.29 -13.68 -18.00
C HIS A 371 -2.67 -14.22 -19.29
N ILE A 372 -1.59 -13.57 -19.72
CA ILE A 372 -0.79 -13.92 -20.89
C ILE A 372 0.63 -14.17 -20.38
N ASN A 373 1.26 -15.27 -20.76
CA ASN A 373 2.64 -15.54 -20.36
C ASN A 373 3.37 -16.48 -21.32
N ASN A 374 4.65 -16.71 -21.06
CA ASN A 374 5.50 -17.65 -21.78
C ASN A 374 5.84 -18.90 -20.95
N SER A 375 4.92 -19.38 -20.09
CA SER A 375 5.15 -20.64 -19.37
C SER A 375 5.53 -21.78 -20.36
N PRO A 376 6.53 -22.64 -20.04
CA PRO A 376 7.07 -22.98 -18.73
C PRO A 376 8.29 -22.14 -18.23
N TYR A 377 8.72 -21.09 -18.90
CA TYR A 377 9.83 -20.19 -18.49
C TYR A 377 11.22 -20.84 -18.62
N GLY A 378 11.44 -21.57 -19.70
CA GLY A 378 12.60 -22.46 -19.92
C GLY A 378 13.89 -21.78 -20.37
N GLY A 379 13.93 -20.45 -20.47
CA GLY A 379 15.15 -19.72 -20.86
C GLY A 379 16.25 -19.83 -19.81
N ALA A 380 17.51 -19.96 -20.27
CA ALA A 380 18.70 -20.00 -19.40
C ALA A 380 19.91 -19.38 -20.13
N SER A 381 20.80 -18.73 -19.38
CA SER A 381 22.07 -18.22 -19.89
C SER A 381 23.10 -18.10 -18.76
N THR A 382 24.35 -17.82 -19.16
CA THR A 382 25.48 -17.64 -18.23
C THR A 382 26.23 -16.39 -18.64
N VAL A 383 26.58 -15.53 -17.68
CA VAL A 383 27.34 -14.30 -17.92
C VAL A 383 28.49 -14.15 -16.93
N ALA A 384 29.48 -13.32 -17.26
CA ALA A 384 30.51 -12.92 -16.32
C ALA A 384 29.89 -12.12 -15.15
N PRO A 385 30.52 -12.09 -13.96
CA PRO A 385 30.01 -11.33 -12.83
C PRO A 385 29.97 -9.81 -13.06
N THR A 386 30.80 -9.29 -13.95
CA THR A 386 30.87 -7.87 -14.34
C THR A 386 31.25 -7.75 -15.80
N GLY A 387 30.89 -6.63 -16.46
CA GLY A 387 31.31 -6.31 -17.83
C GLY A 387 30.76 -7.27 -18.92
N PHE A 388 29.53 -7.75 -18.76
CA PHE A 388 28.89 -8.72 -19.66
C PHE A 388 27.88 -8.07 -20.61
N ASP A 389 27.60 -8.76 -21.72
CA ASP A 389 26.45 -8.47 -22.59
C ASP A 389 25.17 -8.97 -21.90
N PRO A 390 24.17 -8.13 -21.64
CA PRO A 390 22.94 -8.53 -21.00
C PRO A 390 22.08 -9.50 -21.83
N GLY A 391 22.26 -9.58 -23.16
CA GLY A 391 21.47 -10.40 -24.05
C GLY A 391 20.01 -9.93 -24.17
N SER A 392 19.16 -10.76 -24.79
CA SER A 392 17.75 -10.47 -25.04
C SER A 392 16.83 -11.36 -24.21
N PHE A 393 15.71 -10.82 -23.74
CA PHE A 393 14.62 -11.64 -23.18
C PHE A 393 14.13 -12.70 -24.18
N TRP A 394 14.15 -12.38 -25.49
CA TRP A 394 13.64 -13.26 -26.55
C TRP A 394 14.57 -14.45 -26.88
N ASP A 395 15.69 -14.58 -26.19
CA ASP A 395 16.52 -15.80 -26.25
C ASP A 395 15.86 -17.01 -25.55
N THR A 396 14.63 -16.85 -25.02
CA THR A 396 13.81 -17.93 -24.48
C THR A 396 13.15 -18.75 -25.60
N PRO A 397 13.05 -20.10 -25.46
CA PRO A 397 12.35 -20.93 -26.41
C PRO A 397 10.81 -20.84 -26.30
N ASP A 398 10.30 -20.23 -25.25
CA ASP A 398 8.89 -20.33 -24.88
C ASP A 398 8.01 -19.26 -25.54
N PRO A 399 6.89 -19.64 -26.18
CA PRO A 399 6.02 -18.69 -26.85
C PRO A 399 5.17 -17.88 -25.85
N PHE A 400 5.14 -16.56 -26.01
CA PHE A 400 4.29 -15.65 -25.25
C PHE A 400 2.83 -15.68 -25.77
N ARG A 401 1.88 -16.21 -24.97
CA ARG A 401 0.50 -16.45 -25.41
C ARG A 401 -0.53 -16.35 -24.27
N PRO A 402 -1.82 -16.08 -24.60
CA PRO A 402 -2.89 -16.12 -23.61
C PRO A 402 -2.97 -17.48 -22.93
N ASN A 403 -2.96 -17.49 -21.60
CA ASN A 403 -2.96 -18.71 -20.79
C ASN A 403 -4.34 -18.96 -20.15
N PHE A 404 -4.91 -17.96 -19.48
CA PHE A 404 -6.24 -18.08 -18.89
C PHE A 404 -6.94 -16.73 -18.76
N ALA A 405 -8.26 -16.79 -18.54
CA ALA A 405 -9.10 -15.68 -18.15
C ALA A 405 -9.90 -16.04 -16.90
N THR A 406 -10.10 -15.05 -16.03
CA THR A 406 -10.89 -15.20 -14.79
C THR A 406 -11.92 -14.10 -14.69
N ASP A 407 -13.17 -14.48 -14.44
CA ASP A 407 -14.25 -13.55 -14.12
C ASP A 407 -14.57 -13.70 -12.63
N THR A 408 -14.57 -12.60 -11.87
CA THR A 408 -14.86 -12.60 -10.44
C THR A 408 -15.99 -11.64 -10.13
N THR A 409 -17.08 -12.12 -9.53
CA THR A 409 -18.17 -11.29 -9.03
C THR A 409 -18.20 -11.36 -7.51
N THR A 410 -18.26 -10.19 -6.88
CA THR A 410 -18.30 -10.06 -5.41
C THR A 410 -19.57 -9.35 -4.99
N HIS A 411 -20.23 -9.85 -3.95
CA HIS A 411 -21.27 -9.15 -3.20
C HIS A 411 -20.91 -9.16 -1.72
N ALA A 412 -21.05 -8.02 -1.08
CA ALA A 412 -20.82 -7.89 0.36
C ALA A 412 -21.89 -7.02 1.02
N PHE A 413 -22.28 -7.40 2.22
CA PHE A 413 -23.14 -6.62 3.11
C PHE A 413 -22.41 -6.38 4.41
N TYR A 414 -22.45 -5.14 4.92
CA TYR A 414 -21.82 -4.79 6.18
C TYR A 414 -22.68 -3.85 7.01
N LEU A 415 -22.44 -3.91 8.31
CA LEU A 415 -23.05 -3.06 9.32
C LEU A 415 -21.97 -2.69 10.34
N GLU A 416 -21.87 -1.42 10.71
CA GLU A 416 -21.11 -0.95 11.85
C GLU A 416 -22.01 -0.08 12.73
N ASP A 417 -21.85 -0.21 14.04
CA ASP A 417 -22.51 0.65 15.04
C ASP A 417 -21.49 1.13 16.07
N ALA A 418 -21.60 2.41 16.45
CA ALA A 418 -20.93 2.98 17.59
C ALA A 418 -21.99 3.51 18.56
N TYR A 419 -22.03 2.92 19.75
CA TYR A 419 -22.92 3.27 20.83
C TYR A 419 -22.19 3.99 21.96
N ARG A 420 -22.49 5.27 22.14
CA ARG A 420 -21.92 6.07 23.22
C ARG A 420 -22.75 5.90 24.50
N VAL A 421 -22.32 4.98 25.36
CA VAL A 421 -23.01 4.67 26.64
C VAL A 421 -23.06 5.90 27.54
N ASN A 422 -21.95 6.65 27.58
CA ASN A 422 -21.82 7.93 28.30
C ASN A 422 -20.60 8.68 27.73
N GLU A 423 -20.24 9.83 28.29
CA GLU A 423 -19.09 10.65 27.81
C GLU A 423 -17.75 9.91 27.83
N ARG A 424 -17.62 8.85 28.66
CA ARG A 424 -16.38 8.11 28.86
C ARG A 424 -16.32 6.77 28.11
N LEU A 425 -17.48 6.14 27.86
CA LEU A 425 -17.51 4.78 27.30
C LEU A 425 -18.19 4.76 25.95
N LEU A 426 -17.44 4.35 24.95
CA LEU A 426 -17.88 4.06 23.60
C LEU A 426 -17.77 2.56 23.33
N LEU A 427 -18.84 1.94 22.87
CA LEU A 427 -18.86 0.57 22.36
C LEU A 427 -18.96 0.60 20.84
N THR A 428 -18.26 -0.29 20.18
CA THR A 428 -18.33 -0.45 18.71
C THR A 428 -18.60 -1.90 18.36
N ALA A 429 -19.43 -2.12 17.37
CA ALA A 429 -19.68 -3.45 16.79
C ALA A 429 -19.74 -3.36 15.27
N GLY A 430 -19.27 -4.37 14.58
CA GLY A 430 -19.34 -4.45 13.13
C GLY A 430 -19.44 -5.90 12.67
N ALA A 431 -20.16 -6.11 11.56
CA ALA A 431 -20.29 -7.39 10.90
C ALA A 431 -20.28 -7.22 9.38
N ARG A 432 -19.71 -8.17 8.67
CA ARG A 432 -19.67 -8.21 7.20
C ARG A 432 -19.82 -9.64 6.71
N HIS A 433 -20.59 -9.80 5.63
CA HIS A 433 -20.71 -11.03 4.86
C HIS A 433 -20.25 -10.78 3.44
N ASP A 434 -19.28 -11.57 2.95
CA ASP A 434 -18.77 -11.52 1.59
C ASP A 434 -19.10 -12.82 0.85
N ARG A 435 -19.45 -12.70 -0.43
CA ARG A 435 -19.60 -13.79 -1.37
C ARG A 435 -18.83 -13.50 -2.65
N TYR A 436 -17.87 -14.37 -2.98
CA TYR A 436 -17.04 -14.29 -4.18
C TYR A 436 -17.44 -15.45 -5.12
N GLN A 437 -17.84 -15.12 -6.34
CA GLN A 437 -18.08 -16.08 -7.41
C GLN A 437 -16.95 -15.95 -8.42
N ILE A 438 -16.23 -17.03 -8.67
CA ILE A 438 -15.03 -17.04 -9.51
C ILE A 438 -15.25 -18.08 -10.61
N GLY A 439 -15.12 -17.66 -11.87
CA GLY A 439 -15.10 -18.51 -13.05
C GLY A 439 -13.76 -18.37 -13.75
N ARG A 440 -13.05 -19.50 -14.00
CA ARG A 440 -11.81 -19.50 -14.74
C ARG A 440 -11.91 -20.33 -16.00
N ARG A 441 -11.45 -19.75 -17.11
CA ARG A 441 -11.32 -20.42 -18.41
C ARG A 441 -9.84 -20.60 -18.73
N ASN A 442 -9.42 -21.83 -19.00
CA ASN A 442 -8.11 -22.12 -19.60
C ASN A 442 -8.16 -21.74 -21.09
N LEU A 443 -7.17 -21.03 -21.60
CA LEU A 443 -7.09 -20.61 -23.01
C LEU A 443 -6.08 -21.43 -23.84
N LEU A 444 -5.32 -22.31 -23.17
CA LEU A 444 -4.35 -23.21 -23.82
C LEU A 444 -4.93 -24.60 -24.13
N ALA A 445 -6.00 -24.99 -23.44
CA ALA A 445 -6.64 -26.30 -23.58
C ALA A 445 -8.13 -26.22 -23.23
N ASP A 446 -8.93 -27.15 -23.77
CA ASP A 446 -10.37 -27.27 -23.48
C ASP A 446 -10.68 -27.88 -22.10
N SER A 447 -9.68 -28.11 -21.27
CA SER A 447 -9.77 -28.66 -19.94
C SER A 447 -9.22 -27.69 -18.89
N GLY A 448 -9.52 -27.94 -17.61
CA GLY A 448 -9.04 -27.10 -16.52
C GLY A 448 -9.86 -25.82 -16.27
N HIS A 449 -11.07 -25.75 -16.87
CA HIS A 449 -12.07 -24.75 -16.52
C HIS A 449 -12.70 -25.09 -15.18
N PHE A 450 -13.04 -24.07 -14.39
CA PHE A 450 -13.78 -24.28 -13.15
C PHE A 450 -14.59 -23.05 -12.75
N GLY A 451 -15.61 -23.30 -11.92
CA GLY A 451 -16.32 -22.27 -11.17
C GLY A 451 -16.32 -22.61 -9.68
N THR A 452 -16.13 -21.62 -8.83
CA THR A 452 -16.20 -21.80 -7.38
C THR A 452 -16.84 -20.59 -6.71
N THR A 453 -17.38 -20.82 -5.51
CA THR A 453 -17.95 -19.75 -4.67
C THR A 453 -17.29 -19.79 -3.29
N LEU A 454 -16.65 -18.70 -2.92
CA LEU A 454 -16.09 -18.50 -1.59
C LEU A 454 -17.00 -17.58 -0.77
N ARG A 455 -17.01 -17.77 0.55
CA ARG A 455 -17.76 -16.92 1.49
C ARG A 455 -16.89 -16.60 2.69
N ALA A 456 -17.09 -15.41 3.24
CA ALA A 456 -16.47 -14.97 4.50
C ALA A 456 -17.49 -14.28 5.37
N ASN A 457 -17.37 -14.47 6.69
CA ASN A 457 -18.05 -13.67 7.70
C ASN A 457 -16.98 -13.02 8.57
N SER A 458 -17.06 -11.73 8.74
CA SER A 458 -16.14 -10.97 9.58
C SER A 458 -16.91 -10.21 10.63
N VAL A 459 -16.41 -10.20 11.87
CA VAL A 459 -17.01 -9.46 12.98
C VAL A 459 -15.92 -8.70 13.73
N ARG A 460 -16.31 -7.56 14.30
CA ARG A 460 -15.48 -6.76 15.19
C ARG A 460 -16.34 -6.23 16.33
N VAL A 461 -15.86 -6.36 17.55
CA VAL A 461 -16.46 -5.76 18.74
C VAL A 461 -15.35 -5.11 19.53
N GLY A 462 -15.58 -3.88 19.98
CA GLY A 462 -14.60 -3.12 20.72
C GLY A 462 -15.23 -2.16 21.72
N ALA A 463 -14.42 -1.73 22.66
CA ALA A 463 -14.77 -0.70 23.63
C ALA A 463 -13.61 0.27 23.81
N SER A 464 -13.91 1.56 23.90
CA SER A 464 -12.97 2.61 24.30
C SER A 464 -13.50 3.28 25.55
N TRP A 465 -12.64 3.38 26.56
CA TRP A 465 -12.94 4.01 27.84
C TRP A 465 -11.98 5.16 28.12
N LYS A 466 -12.52 6.38 28.23
CA LYS A 466 -11.77 7.56 28.64
C LYS A 466 -11.51 7.51 30.15
N LEU A 467 -10.30 7.09 30.51
CA LEU A 467 -9.83 7.11 31.89
C LEU A 467 -9.73 8.56 32.40
N ALA A 468 -9.27 9.46 31.52
CA ALA A 468 -9.22 10.91 31.66
C ALA A 468 -9.57 11.56 30.32
N PRO A 469 -9.82 12.90 30.25
CA PRO A 469 -10.13 13.59 29.01
C PRO A 469 -9.05 13.40 27.92
N ASP A 470 -7.81 13.21 28.32
CA ASP A 470 -6.61 13.07 27.49
C ASP A 470 -6.09 11.61 27.38
N THR A 471 -6.77 10.64 28.02
CA THR A 471 -6.31 9.26 28.10
C THR A 471 -7.46 8.30 27.81
N SER A 472 -7.34 7.50 26.75
CA SER A 472 -8.28 6.47 26.31
C SER A 472 -7.64 5.09 26.41
N LEU A 473 -8.30 4.17 27.11
CA LEU A 473 -8.00 2.73 27.08
C LEU A 473 -8.96 2.06 26.11
N TYR A 474 -8.49 1.08 25.36
CA TYR A 474 -9.38 0.32 24.49
C TYR A 474 -9.06 -1.17 24.46
N GLY A 475 -10.06 -1.95 24.07
CA GLY A 475 -9.93 -3.35 23.76
C GLY A 475 -10.84 -3.74 22.61
N GLN A 476 -10.39 -4.69 21.78
CA GLN A 476 -11.20 -5.22 20.70
C GLN A 476 -10.93 -6.71 20.44
N VAL A 477 -11.96 -7.35 19.91
CA VAL A 477 -11.88 -8.66 19.26
C VAL A 477 -12.34 -8.48 17.83
N SER A 478 -11.55 -8.98 16.87
CA SER A 478 -11.89 -8.91 15.45
C SER A 478 -11.55 -10.22 14.74
N THR A 479 -12.28 -10.50 13.66
CA THR A 479 -12.00 -11.60 12.76
C THR A 479 -11.67 -11.09 11.39
N GLY A 480 -10.91 -11.87 10.63
CA GLY A 480 -10.57 -11.61 9.24
C GLY A 480 -10.47 -12.90 8.45
N SER A 481 -10.40 -12.77 7.16
CA SER A 481 -10.18 -13.89 6.26
C SER A 481 -9.27 -13.47 5.12
N ASP A 482 -8.41 -14.37 4.65
CA ASP A 482 -7.58 -14.13 3.50
C ASP A 482 -7.77 -15.19 2.43
N PRO A 483 -7.67 -14.82 1.14
CA PRO A 483 -7.58 -15.80 0.07
C PRO A 483 -6.32 -16.65 0.23
N VAL A 484 -6.44 -17.94 -0.02
CA VAL A 484 -5.28 -18.87 -0.01
C VAL A 484 -4.30 -18.60 -1.16
N THR A 485 -4.82 -18.00 -2.25
CA THR A 485 -4.08 -17.47 -3.39
C THR A 485 -4.83 -16.25 -3.92
N SER A 486 -4.23 -15.45 -4.81
CA SER A 486 -4.98 -14.40 -5.49
C SER A 486 -6.26 -14.95 -6.13
N LEU A 487 -7.41 -14.31 -5.90
CA LEU A 487 -8.69 -14.70 -6.46
C LEU A 487 -8.69 -14.67 -7.99
N LEU A 488 -7.91 -13.77 -8.60
CA LEU A 488 -7.84 -13.57 -10.04
C LEU A 488 -6.95 -14.61 -10.75
N SER A 489 -5.99 -15.20 -10.03
CA SER A 489 -5.07 -16.21 -10.57
C SER A 489 -5.22 -17.59 -9.89
N MET A 490 -6.36 -17.83 -9.24
CA MET A 490 -6.66 -19.12 -8.60
C MET A 490 -6.52 -20.29 -9.58
N THR A 491 -5.90 -21.38 -9.15
CA THR A 491 -5.78 -22.63 -9.94
C THR A 491 -6.93 -23.58 -9.65
N LEU A 492 -7.18 -24.54 -10.56
CA LEU A 492 -8.16 -25.61 -10.33
C LEU A 492 -7.86 -26.37 -9.03
N ALA A 493 -6.59 -26.65 -8.73
CA ALA A 493 -6.19 -27.32 -7.50
C ALA A 493 -6.58 -26.54 -6.24
N ASN A 494 -6.54 -25.20 -6.29
CA ASN A 494 -6.85 -24.32 -5.17
C ASN A 494 -8.33 -23.93 -5.09
N SER A 495 -9.12 -24.18 -6.15
CA SER A 495 -10.56 -23.82 -6.19
C SER A 495 -11.43 -24.59 -5.19
N ARG A 496 -10.93 -25.71 -4.67
CA ARG A 496 -11.58 -26.53 -3.64
C ARG A 496 -11.39 -26.01 -2.22
N PHE A 497 -10.47 -25.08 -2.01
CA PHE A 497 -10.17 -24.53 -0.68
C PHE A 497 -11.05 -23.33 -0.38
N LYS A 498 -11.41 -23.18 0.90
CA LYS A 498 -12.07 -21.98 1.43
C LYS A 498 -11.05 -20.87 1.73
N LEU A 499 -11.54 -19.68 2.09
CA LEU A 499 -10.70 -18.63 2.66
C LEU A 499 -10.12 -19.09 4.01
N THR A 500 -8.96 -18.55 4.38
CA THR A 500 -8.40 -18.73 5.73
C THR A 500 -9.23 -17.94 6.73
N ASP A 501 -9.24 -18.36 8.01
CA ASP A 501 -9.86 -17.63 9.10
C ASP A 501 -8.77 -17.06 10.04
N ALA A 502 -8.91 -15.80 10.43
CA ALA A 502 -8.05 -15.13 11.40
C ALA A 502 -8.88 -14.55 12.55
N ARG A 503 -8.34 -14.60 13.77
CA ARG A 503 -8.94 -13.99 14.95
C ARG A 503 -7.88 -13.17 15.69
N GLN A 504 -8.25 -11.96 16.07
CA GLN A 504 -7.41 -11.03 16.84
C GLN A 504 -8.06 -10.67 18.15
N VAL A 505 -7.23 -10.57 19.18
CA VAL A 505 -7.51 -9.83 20.41
C VAL A 505 -6.47 -8.73 20.52
N GLU A 506 -6.91 -7.50 20.78
CA GLU A 506 -6.03 -6.33 20.92
C GLU A 506 -6.51 -5.50 22.10
N ALA A 507 -5.54 -4.95 22.84
CA ALA A 507 -5.80 -3.94 23.88
C ALA A 507 -4.71 -2.86 23.78
N GLY A 508 -5.08 -1.61 24.09
CA GLY A 508 -4.14 -0.52 24.00
C GLY A 508 -4.55 0.73 24.78
N VAL A 509 -3.67 1.70 24.71
CA VAL A 509 -3.82 3.02 25.32
C VAL A 509 -3.48 4.09 24.29
N LYS A 510 -4.21 5.20 24.32
CA LYS A 510 -3.97 6.40 23.53
C LYS A 510 -3.99 7.60 24.43
N GLN A 511 -3.03 8.49 24.27
CA GLN A 511 -2.91 9.66 25.15
C GLN A 511 -2.48 10.90 24.36
N VAL A 512 -3.12 12.04 24.71
CA VAL A 512 -2.82 13.36 24.18
C VAL A 512 -2.50 14.26 25.36
N LEU A 513 -1.23 14.57 25.58
CA LEU A 513 -0.75 15.30 26.74
C LEU A 513 -0.45 16.79 26.41
N ALA A 514 -0.52 17.63 27.44
CA ALA A 514 -0.10 19.03 27.40
C ALA A 514 -0.70 19.82 26.22
N GLY A 515 -2.00 19.62 25.94
CA GLY A 515 -2.71 20.32 24.87
C GLY A 515 -2.24 19.95 23.46
N GLY A 516 -1.87 18.68 23.23
CA GLY A 516 -1.41 18.19 21.92
C GLY A 516 0.10 18.27 21.70
N ARG A 517 0.90 18.72 22.69
CA ARG A 517 2.36 18.74 22.58
C ARG A 517 3.00 17.34 22.62
N ALA A 518 2.29 16.35 23.17
CA ALA A 518 2.71 14.96 23.13
C ALA A 518 1.50 14.07 22.85
N GLU A 519 1.62 13.23 21.85
CA GLU A 519 0.67 12.18 21.50
C GLU A 519 1.42 10.86 21.48
N TRP A 520 0.83 9.83 22.06
CA TRP A 520 1.38 8.49 21.97
C TRP A 520 0.28 7.42 22.06
N THR A 521 0.59 6.29 21.45
CA THR A 521 -0.25 5.08 21.48
C THR A 521 0.61 3.88 21.80
N ALA A 522 0.05 2.93 22.56
CA ALA A 522 0.65 1.61 22.73
C ALA A 522 -0.43 0.55 22.61
N ALA A 523 -0.09 -0.58 21.99
CA ALA A 523 -0.98 -1.69 21.78
C ALA A 523 -0.27 -3.03 22.00
N LEU A 524 -1.02 -4.00 22.52
CA LEU A 524 -0.67 -5.41 22.59
C LEU A 524 -1.68 -6.19 21.76
N TYR A 525 -1.20 -7.14 20.95
CA TYR A 525 -2.07 -7.94 20.10
C TYR A 525 -1.68 -9.42 20.09
N ARG A 526 -2.68 -10.25 19.79
CA ARG A 526 -2.50 -11.65 19.40
C ARG A 526 -3.44 -11.96 18.25
N ILE A 527 -2.88 -12.47 17.14
CA ILE A 527 -3.61 -12.92 15.95
C ILE A 527 -3.32 -14.40 15.76
N ARG A 528 -4.37 -15.20 15.55
CA ARG A 528 -4.23 -16.59 15.12
C ARG A 528 -4.96 -16.78 13.80
N LYS A 529 -4.24 -17.28 12.79
CA LYS A 529 -4.75 -17.59 11.45
C LYS A 529 -4.73 -19.10 11.24
N VAL A 530 -5.82 -19.66 10.78
CA VAL A 530 -6.00 -21.10 10.52
C VAL A 530 -6.43 -21.34 9.09
N ASP A 531 -6.54 -22.63 8.71
CA ASP A 531 -6.88 -23.05 7.35
C ASP A 531 -5.88 -22.60 6.28
N ILE A 532 -4.63 -22.41 6.66
CA ILE A 532 -3.51 -22.16 5.74
C ILE A 532 -3.30 -23.43 4.90
N ILE A 533 -2.97 -23.28 3.62
CA ILE A 533 -2.59 -24.43 2.77
C ILE A 533 -1.32 -25.07 3.34
N THR A 534 -1.38 -26.38 3.50
CA THR A 534 -0.29 -27.23 3.96
C THR A 534 -0.27 -28.51 3.13
N ARG A 535 0.72 -29.37 3.27
CA ARG A 535 0.76 -30.70 2.67
C ARG A 535 -0.04 -31.68 3.50
N ASP A 536 -0.61 -32.68 2.82
CA ASP A 536 -1.26 -33.81 3.48
C ASP A 536 -0.18 -34.70 4.11
N PRO A 537 -0.26 -35.08 5.41
CA PRO A 537 0.77 -35.89 6.07
C PRO A 537 0.85 -37.32 5.54
N ASP A 538 -0.29 -37.85 5.05
CA ASP A 538 -0.38 -39.24 4.53
C ASP A 538 0.00 -39.30 3.05
N ASN A 539 -0.19 -38.19 2.30
CA ASN A 539 0.21 -38.06 0.90
C ASN A 539 0.76 -36.65 0.61
N PRO A 540 2.09 -36.41 0.81
CA PRO A 540 2.69 -35.08 0.64
C PRO A 540 2.64 -34.48 -0.77
N ALA A 541 2.26 -35.28 -1.77
CA ALA A 541 1.97 -34.74 -3.12
C ALA A 541 0.70 -33.89 -3.16
N LEU A 542 -0.22 -34.12 -2.21
CA LEU A 542 -1.48 -33.40 -2.13
C LEU A 542 -1.38 -32.20 -1.17
N SER A 543 -2.07 -31.12 -1.53
CA SER A 543 -2.29 -29.98 -0.64
C SER A 543 -3.63 -30.14 0.08
N ARG A 544 -3.67 -29.71 1.35
CA ARG A 544 -4.90 -29.60 2.15
C ARG A 544 -4.93 -28.29 2.91
N GLN A 545 -6.05 -27.93 3.52
CA GLN A 545 -6.13 -26.90 4.56
C GLN A 545 -5.98 -27.52 5.94
N GLY A 546 -5.21 -26.90 6.82
CA GLY A 546 -4.91 -27.39 8.17
C GLY A 546 -3.67 -26.76 8.76
N GLY A 547 -2.99 -25.90 8.01
CA GLY A 547 -1.91 -25.08 8.54
C GLY A 547 -2.46 -23.98 9.46
N ALA A 548 -1.67 -23.58 10.44
CA ALA A 548 -1.99 -22.53 11.39
C ALA A 548 -0.75 -21.70 11.74
N GLN A 549 -0.97 -20.43 12.02
CA GLN A 549 0.06 -19.44 12.39
C GLN A 549 -0.48 -18.58 13.53
N THR A 550 0.33 -18.36 14.54
CA THR A 550 0.08 -17.39 15.62
C THR A 550 1.09 -16.24 15.52
N SER A 551 0.61 -15.02 15.67
CA SER A 551 1.42 -13.82 15.82
C SER A 551 0.98 -13.05 17.05
N ARG A 552 1.94 -12.61 17.85
CA ARG A 552 1.73 -11.76 19.03
C ARG A 552 2.78 -10.66 19.05
N GLY A 553 2.41 -9.51 19.60
CA GLY A 553 3.35 -8.40 19.60
C GLY A 553 2.91 -7.20 20.40
N ALA A 554 3.81 -6.23 20.42
CA ALA A 554 3.64 -4.93 21.03
C ALA A 554 4.04 -3.83 20.04
N GLU A 555 3.28 -2.76 20.02
CA GLU A 555 3.49 -1.61 19.14
C GLU A 555 3.38 -0.32 19.94
N VAL A 556 4.28 0.62 19.67
CA VAL A 556 4.27 1.96 20.28
C VAL A 556 4.52 2.98 19.20
N SER A 557 3.75 4.07 19.21
CA SER A 557 3.96 5.26 18.37
C SER A 557 3.92 6.48 19.25
N ALA A 558 4.79 7.44 19.02
CA ALA A 558 4.84 8.69 19.77
C ALA A 558 5.22 9.87 18.87
N SER A 559 4.63 11.02 19.17
CA SER A 559 4.99 12.30 18.59
C SER A 559 5.02 13.34 19.70
N VAL A 560 6.21 13.94 19.96
CA VAL A 560 6.46 14.76 21.14
C VAL A 560 7.21 16.03 20.76
N SER A 561 6.68 17.19 21.16
CA SER A 561 7.40 18.46 21.16
C SER A 561 8.27 18.53 22.42
N LEU A 562 9.57 18.26 22.27
CA LEU A 562 10.54 18.16 23.38
C LEU A 562 10.87 19.52 23.99
N ALA A 563 10.98 20.53 23.14
CA ALA A 563 11.30 21.93 23.48
C ALA A 563 10.79 22.84 22.35
N PRO A 564 10.77 24.16 22.52
CA PRO A 564 10.47 25.09 21.42
C PRO A 564 11.32 24.79 20.18
N GLY A 565 10.67 24.54 19.05
CA GLY A 565 11.30 24.16 17.80
C GLY A 565 11.76 22.70 17.68
N TRP A 566 11.80 21.92 18.75
CA TRP A 566 12.21 20.51 18.74
C TRP A 566 11.03 19.55 18.80
N ARG A 567 11.00 18.61 17.86
CA ARG A 567 10.01 17.56 17.80
C ARG A 567 10.67 16.20 17.56
N MET A 568 10.15 15.19 18.22
CA MET A 568 10.50 13.78 18.04
C MET A 568 9.27 13.00 17.61
N ASP A 569 9.40 12.24 16.51
CA ASP A 569 8.45 11.24 16.06
C ASP A 569 9.12 9.88 16.11
N ALA A 570 8.54 8.92 16.81
CA ALA A 570 9.13 7.60 16.98
C ALA A 570 8.07 6.50 16.93
N ASN A 571 8.45 5.35 16.40
CA ASN A 571 7.68 4.14 16.54
C ASN A 571 8.58 2.90 16.73
N LEU A 572 8.01 1.90 17.37
CA LEU A 572 8.63 0.61 17.63
C LEU A 572 7.57 -0.48 17.55
N ALA A 573 7.87 -1.54 16.85
CA ALA A 573 7.07 -2.75 16.83
C ALA A 573 7.93 -3.98 17.17
N TYR A 574 7.40 -4.80 18.05
CA TYR A 574 7.90 -6.14 18.32
C TYR A 574 6.87 -7.16 17.86
N THR A 575 7.27 -8.12 17.02
CA THR A 575 6.41 -9.15 16.45
C THR A 575 7.04 -10.52 16.66
N ASP A 576 6.36 -11.39 17.39
CA ASP A 576 6.71 -12.79 17.56
C ASP A 576 5.66 -13.64 16.82
N ALA A 577 6.04 -14.10 15.62
CA ALA A 577 5.16 -14.87 14.74
C ALA A 577 5.79 -16.23 14.47
N GLU A 578 4.97 -17.29 14.56
CA GLU A 578 5.39 -18.66 14.33
C GLU A 578 4.26 -19.48 13.69
N PHE A 579 4.63 -20.48 12.92
CA PHE A 579 3.68 -21.50 12.47
C PHE A 579 3.36 -22.45 13.61
N ASP A 580 2.10 -22.56 13.99
CA ASP A 580 1.62 -23.58 14.92
C ASP A 580 1.62 -24.95 14.23
N ALA A 581 1.27 -24.97 12.92
CA ALA A 581 1.25 -26.16 12.07
C ALA A 581 1.46 -25.74 10.61
N LEU A 582 2.46 -26.31 9.97
CA LEU A 582 2.70 -26.18 8.53
C LEU A 582 3.57 -27.35 8.07
N LEU A 583 3.10 -28.10 7.06
CA LEU A 583 3.90 -29.09 6.37
C LEU A 583 4.19 -28.62 4.95
N GLU A 584 5.43 -28.69 4.54
CA GLU A 584 5.87 -28.46 3.17
C GLU A 584 6.14 -29.79 2.43
N ALA A 585 6.53 -29.72 1.16
CA ALA A 585 6.84 -30.89 0.36
C ALA A 585 7.86 -31.80 1.07
N GLY A 586 7.70 -33.13 0.96
CA GLY A 586 8.55 -34.09 1.64
C GLY A 586 8.21 -34.29 3.13
N ASN A 587 7.03 -33.90 3.59
CA ASN A 587 6.59 -33.97 5.01
C ASN A 587 7.49 -33.13 5.97
N VAL A 588 8.10 -32.08 5.48
CA VAL A 588 8.95 -31.23 6.30
C VAL A 588 8.08 -30.31 7.14
N SER A 589 8.09 -30.47 8.47
CA SER A 589 7.38 -29.63 9.40
C SER A 589 8.08 -28.26 9.55
N ARG A 590 7.30 -27.18 9.54
CA ARG A 590 7.69 -25.82 9.82
C ARG A 590 7.12 -25.29 11.13
N ALA A 591 6.52 -26.16 11.93
CA ALA A 591 6.00 -25.77 13.26
C ALA A 591 7.15 -25.17 14.11
N GLY A 592 6.88 -24.04 14.75
CA GLY A 592 7.87 -23.25 15.51
C GLY A 592 8.73 -22.32 14.66
N ASN A 593 8.70 -22.43 13.31
CA ASN A 593 9.46 -21.54 12.44
C ASN A 593 8.71 -20.19 12.26
N ARG A 594 9.50 -19.13 12.09
CA ARG A 594 9.00 -17.78 11.75
C ARG A 594 8.59 -17.74 10.28
N PRO A 595 7.47 -17.09 9.94
CA PRO A 595 7.12 -16.83 8.55
C PRO A 595 8.21 -16.02 7.84
N ALA A 596 8.39 -16.31 6.55
CA ALA A 596 9.36 -15.59 5.73
C ALA A 596 9.09 -14.08 5.74
N ASP A 597 10.16 -13.30 5.65
CA ASP A 597 10.15 -11.83 5.54
C ASP A 597 9.48 -11.07 6.71
N VAL A 598 9.40 -11.69 7.89
CA VAL A 598 8.84 -11.11 9.11
C VAL A 598 9.97 -10.80 10.10
N PRO A 599 10.31 -9.51 10.34
CA PRO A 599 11.28 -9.14 11.37
C PRO A 599 10.66 -9.21 12.77
N LYS A 600 11.44 -9.58 13.80
CA LYS A 600 10.99 -9.48 15.19
C LYS A 600 10.87 -8.05 15.68
N VAL A 601 11.72 -7.15 15.19
CA VAL A 601 11.76 -5.74 15.61
C VAL A 601 11.87 -4.85 14.39
N SER A 602 11.05 -3.82 14.35
CA SER A 602 11.20 -2.68 13.44
C SER A 602 10.98 -1.38 14.18
N SER A 603 11.73 -0.33 13.83
CA SER A 603 11.56 0.98 14.46
C SER A 603 11.95 2.11 13.51
N ASN A 604 11.33 3.27 13.71
CA ASN A 604 11.70 4.53 13.08
C ASN A 604 11.78 5.61 14.16
N LEU A 605 12.76 6.50 14.03
CA LEU A 605 12.94 7.67 14.88
C LEU A 605 13.26 8.87 14.00
N TRP A 606 12.52 9.96 14.16
CA TRP A 606 12.81 11.24 13.53
C TRP A 606 12.93 12.31 14.60
N LEU A 607 14.00 13.08 14.51
CA LEU A 607 14.22 14.29 15.31
C LEU A 607 14.23 15.48 14.37
N THR A 608 13.32 16.43 14.58
CA THR A 608 13.17 17.64 13.76
C THR A 608 13.41 18.86 14.63
N HIS A 609 14.20 19.82 14.12
CA HIS A 609 14.42 21.13 14.72
C HIS A 609 14.02 22.25 13.76
N ARG A 610 13.27 23.20 14.25
CA ARG A 610 12.89 24.43 13.54
C ARG A 610 13.47 25.65 14.22
N ALA A 611 14.19 26.46 13.45
CA ALA A 611 14.80 27.69 13.92
C ALA A 611 14.64 28.78 12.85
N GLY A 612 13.75 29.75 13.09
CA GLY A 612 13.39 30.74 12.08
C GLY A 612 12.87 30.09 10.80
N ASP A 613 13.49 30.41 9.67
CA ASP A 613 13.11 29.87 8.35
C ASP A 613 13.72 28.49 8.04
N TRP A 614 14.49 27.93 8.97
CA TRP A 614 15.19 26.67 8.79
C TRP A 614 14.48 25.52 9.50
N ARG A 615 14.46 24.37 8.84
CA ARG A 615 14.03 23.09 9.38
C ARG A 615 15.10 22.05 9.12
N THR A 616 15.63 21.45 10.16
CA THR A 616 16.55 20.31 10.08
C THR A 616 15.89 19.06 10.63
N SER A 617 16.07 17.91 9.98
CA SER A 617 15.58 16.64 10.48
C SER A 617 16.63 15.56 10.29
N ALA A 618 16.70 14.65 11.26
CA ALA A 618 17.48 13.41 11.17
C ALA A 618 16.58 12.22 11.46
N GLY A 619 16.68 11.21 10.64
CA GLY A 619 15.89 9.98 10.71
C GLY A 619 16.75 8.76 10.88
N LEU A 620 16.30 7.82 11.70
CA LEU A 620 16.88 6.48 11.85
C LEU A 620 15.80 5.44 11.60
N ARG A 621 16.10 4.45 10.77
CA ARG A 621 15.26 3.29 10.55
C ARG A 621 16.04 2.02 10.86
N TYR A 622 15.46 1.16 11.68
CA TYR A 622 15.97 -0.17 12.00
C TYR A 622 14.97 -1.25 11.57
N VAL A 623 15.45 -2.27 10.88
CA VAL A 623 14.71 -3.49 10.57
C VAL A 623 15.55 -4.67 11.01
N GLY A 624 14.99 -5.51 11.89
CA GLY A 624 15.63 -6.69 12.41
C GLY A 624 15.84 -7.79 11.37
N GLU A 625 16.59 -8.78 11.74
CA GLU A 625 16.82 -9.99 10.94
C GLU A 625 15.49 -10.67 10.57
N ARG A 626 15.41 -11.16 9.33
CA ARG A 626 14.30 -11.92 8.78
C ARG A 626 14.82 -13.17 8.10
N PHE A 627 13.95 -14.12 7.81
CA PHE A 627 14.29 -15.29 7.00
C PHE A 627 13.73 -15.17 5.60
N ILE A 628 14.44 -15.66 4.58
CA ILE A 628 13.99 -15.64 3.18
C ILE A 628 12.89 -16.67 2.91
N SER A 629 12.77 -17.69 3.75
CA SER A 629 11.80 -18.79 3.59
C SER A 629 11.32 -19.30 4.94
N ASN A 630 10.23 -20.06 4.92
CA ASN A 630 9.68 -20.70 6.12
C ASN A 630 10.63 -21.78 6.71
N ALA A 631 11.67 -22.18 5.98
CA ALA A 631 12.67 -23.11 6.48
C ALA A 631 13.56 -22.50 7.57
N ASN A 632 13.68 -21.18 7.63
CA ASN A 632 14.53 -20.43 8.54
C ASN A 632 16.04 -20.84 8.50
N THR A 633 16.49 -21.29 7.34
CA THR A 633 17.88 -21.73 7.14
C THR A 633 18.79 -20.61 6.66
N GLN A 634 18.25 -19.57 6.03
CA GLN A 634 19.00 -18.44 5.51
C GLN A 634 18.32 -17.13 5.92
N ALA A 635 19.09 -16.23 6.50
CA ALA A 635 18.62 -14.95 7.00
C ALA A 635 18.88 -13.81 6.02
N LEU A 636 17.96 -12.85 5.97
CA LEU A 636 18.17 -11.48 5.53
C LEU A 636 18.75 -10.70 6.72
N PRO A 637 19.96 -10.15 6.64
CA PRO A 637 20.59 -9.45 7.76
C PRO A 637 19.75 -8.25 8.23
N ALA A 638 19.84 -7.95 9.53
CA ALA A 638 19.33 -6.71 10.08
C ALA A 638 20.07 -5.50 9.49
N TYR A 639 19.37 -4.38 9.37
CA TYR A 639 19.99 -3.14 8.91
C TYR A 639 19.48 -1.92 9.66
N THR A 640 20.34 -0.88 9.67
CA THR A 640 20.00 0.46 10.12
C THR A 640 20.38 1.44 9.02
N THR A 641 19.45 2.33 8.64
CA THR A 641 19.72 3.45 7.74
C THR A 641 19.55 4.76 8.48
N LEU A 642 20.33 5.76 8.08
CA LEU A 642 20.25 7.14 8.57
C LEU A 642 19.84 8.04 7.41
N ASP A 643 18.90 8.94 7.68
CA ASP A 643 18.41 9.92 6.72
C ASP A 643 18.56 11.33 7.33
N ALA A 644 18.75 12.33 6.50
CA ALA A 644 18.83 13.73 6.91
C ALA A 644 18.05 14.63 5.95
N SER A 645 17.45 15.68 6.48
CA SER A 645 16.71 16.67 5.70
C SER A 645 17.02 18.07 6.20
N LEU A 646 17.23 19.01 5.26
CA LEU A 646 17.41 20.43 5.50
C LEU A 646 16.42 21.21 4.64
N GLY A 647 15.45 21.86 5.26
CA GLY A 647 14.48 22.74 4.63
C GLY A 647 14.79 24.21 4.92
N TRP A 648 14.59 25.08 3.94
CA TRP A 648 14.70 26.53 4.07
C TRP A 648 13.47 27.21 3.44
N ALA A 649 12.70 27.93 4.26
CA ALA A 649 11.60 28.78 3.80
C ALA A 649 12.19 30.07 3.22
N LEU A 650 12.47 30.08 1.90
CA LEU A 650 13.03 31.23 1.19
C LEU A 650 12.06 32.41 1.18
N SER A 651 10.76 32.13 1.18
CA SER A 651 9.67 33.10 1.33
C SER A 651 8.44 32.38 1.90
N ARG A 652 7.34 33.12 2.11
CA ARG A 652 6.05 32.52 2.53
C ARG A 652 5.52 31.47 1.54
N ASN A 653 5.92 31.58 0.28
CA ASN A 653 5.42 30.75 -0.82
C ASN A 653 6.44 29.75 -1.34
N VAL A 654 7.73 29.90 -1.04
CA VAL A 654 8.82 29.08 -1.60
C VAL A 654 9.60 28.40 -0.50
N GLN A 655 9.69 27.10 -0.57
CA GLN A 655 10.54 26.28 0.30
C GLN A 655 11.54 25.50 -0.56
N LEU A 656 12.82 25.57 -0.18
CA LEU A 656 13.87 24.68 -0.67
C LEU A 656 14.06 23.55 0.35
N GLN A 657 14.32 22.33 -0.13
CA GLN A 657 14.59 21.21 0.75
C GLN A 657 15.66 20.31 0.14
N LEU A 658 16.71 20.04 0.90
CA LEU A 658 17.72 19.02 0.61
C LEU A 658 17.42 17.79 1.47
N ASN A 659 17.25 16.65 0.84
CA ASN A 659 17.08 15.35 1.50
C ASN A 659 18.27 14.46 1.16
N VAL A 660 18.82 13.76 2.15
CA VAL A 660 19.83 12.73 1.97
C VAL A 660 19.32 11.46 2.64
N ARG A 661 19.04 10.44 1.85
CA ARG A 661 18.63 9.12 2.34
C ARG A 661 19.82 8.18 2.37
N ASN A 662 19.79 7.20 3.26
CA ASN A 662 20.90 6.27 3.51
C ASN A 662 22.26 7.02 3.62
N LEU A 663 22.33 8.01 4.52
CA LEU A 663 23.47 8.94 4.66
C LEU A 663 24.82 8.21 4.82
N THR A 664 24.81 7.03 5.44
CA THR A 664 26.01 6.21 5.70
C THR A 664 26.36 5.29 4.54
N ASP A 665 25.59 5.31 3.46
CA ASP A 665 25.77 4.45 2.28
C ASP A 665 25.80 2.96 2.61
N LYS A 666 24.92 2.55 3.51
CA LYS A 666 24.82 1.15 3.97
C LYS A 666 24.34 0.26 2.83
N LEU A 667 25.12 -0.78 2.48
CA LEU A 667 24.65 -1.89 1.64
C LEU A 667 23.72 -2.78 2.48
N TYR A 668 22.46 -2.95 2.05
CA TYR A 668 21.46 -3.74 2.76
C TYR A 668 20.46 -4.37 1.79
N ALA A 669 19.82 -5.45 2.24
CA ALA A 669 18.74 -6.11 1.51
C ALA A 669 17.38 -5.71 2.09
N ILE A 670 16.43 -5.34 1.21
CA ILE A 670 15.03 -5.09 1.60
C ILE A 670 14.22 -6.39 1.67
N THR A 671 14.47 -7.33 0.74
CA THR A 671 13.85 -8.65 0.70
C THR A 671 14.71 -9.60 -0.14
N SER A 672 14.26 -10.82 -0.38
CA SER A 672 14.88 -11.77 -1.30
C SER A 672 13.99 -12.04 -2.52
N TYR A 673 14.59 -12.45 -3.61
CA TYR A 673 13.88 -13.05 -4.74
C TYR A 673 14.44 -14.47 -4.94
N GLY A 674 13.71 -15.47 -4.52
CA GLY A 674 14.25 -16.83 -4.39
C GLY A 674 15.26 -16.97 -3.25
N SER A 675 16.12 -18.02 -3.31
CA SER A 675 17.11 -18.34 -2.29
C SER A 675 18.54 -17.92 -2.64
N SER A 676 18.78 -17.51 -3.87
CA SER A 676 20.11 -17.23 -4.40
C SER A 676 20.43 -15.75 -4.61
N GLN A 677 19.46 -14.87 -4.41
CA GLN A 677 19.61 -13.44 -4.65
C GLN A 677 18.82 -12.58 -3.67
N TYR A 678 19.35 -11.38 -3.36
CA TYR A 678 18.68 -10.38 -2.54
C TYR A 678 18.36 -9.14 -3.35
N LEU A 679 17.20 -8.54 -3.08
CA LEU A 679 16.83 -7.22 -3.58
C LEU A 679 17.46 -6.17 -2.67
N LEU A 680 18.34 -5.36 -3.23
CA LEU A 680 19.04 -4.30 -2.48
C LEU A 680 18.13 -3.12 -2.21
N GLY A 681 18.35 -2.46 -1.08
CA GLY A 681 17.84 -1.13 -0.82
C GLY A 681 18.68 -0.06 -1.53
N ASP A 682 18.08 1.12 -1.67
CA ASP A 682 18.73 2.25 -2.33
C ASP A 682 20.05 2.62 -1.65
N GLU A 683 21.03 3.00 -2.44
CA GLU A 683 22.27 3.62 -2.00
C GLU A 683 22.03 4.99 -1.37
N ARG A 684 23.11 5.66 -0.95
CA ARG A 684 23.01 7.05 -0.54
C ARG A 684 22.49 7.90 -1.68
N HIS A 685 21.33 8.49 -1.48
CA HIS A 685 20.66 9.34 -2.45
C HIS A 685 20.43 10.73 -1.88
N ALA A 686 20.93 11.75 -2.57
CA ALA A 686 20.70 13.16 -2.23
C ALA A 686 19.77 13.79 -3.27
N GLU A 687 18.80 14.58 -2.81
CA GLU A 687 17.84 15.28 -3.66
C GLU A 687 17.60 16.71 -3.16
N LEU A 688 17.63 17.67 -4.07
CA LEU A 688 17.22 19.05 -3.83
C LEU A 688 15.84 19.28 -4.46
N THR A 689 14.89 19.77 -3.66
CA THR A 689 13.53 20.09 -4.11
C THR A 689 13.18 21.55 -3.86
N VAL A 690 12.35 22.08 -4.73
CA VAL A 690 11.68 23.38 -4.62
C VAL A 690 10.19 23.11 -4.52
N HIS A 691 9.56 23.62 -3.47
CA HIS A 691 8.11 23.65 -3.32
C HIS A 691 7.66 25.11 -3.38
N TRP A 692 6.71 25.37 -4.27
CA TRP A 692 6.04 26.66 -4.36
C TRP A 692 4.54 26.49 -4.14
N ARG A 693 3.95 27.38 -3.32
CA ARG A 693 2.51 27.38 -3.01
C ARG A 693 1.96 28.79 -3.08
N TYR A 694 0.79 28.90 -3.76
CA TYR A 694 0.03 30.13 -3.91
C TYR A 694 -1.40 29.94 -3.38
#